data_46a7b163c8a5c61566bae5275523a06e
#
_entry.id   46a7b163c8a5c61566bae5275523a06e
#
_cell.length_a   1.000
_cell.length_b   1.000
_cell.length_c   1.000
_cell.angle_alpha   90.00
_cell.angle_beta   90.00
_cell.angle_gamma   90.00
#
_symmetry.space_group_name_H-M   'P 1'
#
loop_
_entity.id
_entity.type
_entity.pdbx_description
1 polymer ?
#
loop_
_entity_poly.entity_id
_entity_poly.type
_entity_poly.pdbx_seq_one_letter_code
_entity_poly.pdbx_strand_id
1 'polypeptide(L)'
;MREAGASPAGNKTAGWRALLLGSAALLAMTLPAARAAAQAAAGPSAQPSAATPPAMPPANPAAQPPAAATRPDNNAPVTFTAESVEYDRERNLVIASGAVEAWQNERILRADRFTYDRNTGIATAEGHVQLLQPDGQVLFADRAELTGNMRDGVLEGLSARLAQNGRLVANGARRTDGSILDLSRVLYSSCDLCAEDPTAPPLWELRARYATHDQAEKRLRYRDASLLLGGVPVLYTPYLSHPDPSAPRASGFLTPTIGTSSFLGGFIETPYYWAIDESQDLTLSPTLSTKQDPALGWAYRRRFNAGEISASGSFGQRDGTRDEEGWGAHIFSRGQFSIDEHWRTGFSLNRASSEAYLRAWRYPTQRALSSDAYAEGFWGTEGYFRIDARGYQGLSEVDDISQIPLVLPNVFGDYYAGRDSLGGYFTMDAGAFAVFRDEGTDTRRLASRLTYTLPRIDRWGQVWTLRMQADGMGYWADELNLAPNYASEGSVKDARGNVRVALDWRLPMLRSAGEYGSQILEPRVQIVTGPSMGRQTLVPNEDSLEFEFTDANLFDLNRFPGRDRQEGGTRVDAAFRGAWLFPNGGQLEGLVGRSFRASREEVFAEGSGLEDRASDWVGRVRLSPVPWLDLTARTRLDKDGLTPRLVEGQGRVSLGRASLGASYLYTVPSTALTTQRERREVAGSVSAQVTRYWRAGAFGRYDLELDRAVAAGVNLTYEDECLIFDTRFARTYADPTSNASYYTSDTVLLFRLSFKTVGDFGFRAI
;
A
#
# COMPACT_ATOMS: atom_id res chain seq x y z
N MET A 1 -19.95 46.48 -43.96
CA MET A 1 -19.91 47.67 -43.09
C MET A 1 -20.70 47.42 -41.82
N ARG A 2 -20.02 47.54 -40.76
CA ARG A 2 -20.27 47.54 -39.33
C ARG A 2 -19.81 46.27 -38.61
N GLU A 3 -18.60 46.42 -38.13
CA GLU A 3 -17.97 45.66 -37.07
C GLU A 3 -18.74 45.84 -35.75
N ALA A 4 -18.86 44.78 -34.98
CA ALA A 4 -19.12 44.84 -33.55
C ALA A 4 -18.07 43.99 -32.85
N GLY A 5 -17.16 44.65 -32.14
CA GLY A 5 -16.04 44.03 -31.43
C GLY A 5 -16.51 43.25 -30.21
N ALA A 6 -15.98 42.05 -30.08
CA ALA A 6 -16.01 41.29 -28.85
C ALA A 6 -14.80 41.66 -28.00
N SER A 7 -15.05 42.16 -26.82
CA SER A 7 -14.07 42.40 -25.76
C SER A 7 -13.62 41.08 -25.15
N PRO A 8 -12.33 40.84 -24.92
CA PRO A 8 -11.91 39.57 -24.27
C PRO A 8 -12.20 39.67 -22.76
N ALA A 9 -13.08 38.82 -22.26
CA ALA A 9 -13.27 38.61 -20.84
C ALA A 9 -11.98 37.97 -20.27
N GLY A 10 -11.28 38.75 -19.48
CA GLY A 10 -9.98 38.36 -18.94
C GLY A 10 -10.06 37.19 -17.96
N ASN A 11 -9.22 36.27 -18.22
CA ASN A 11 -8.95 35.07 -17.42
C ASN A 11 -8.33 35.45 -16.04
N LYS A 12 -9.17 35.88 -15.07
CA LYS A 12 -8.73 36.24 -13.71
C LYS A 12 -8.90 35.12 -12.67
N THR A 13 -9.55 34.03 -13.02
CA THR A 13 -9.92 32.97 -12.08
C THR A 13 -8.90 31.86 -11.94
N ALA A 14 -8.12 31.54 -12.97
CA ALA A 14 -7.10 30.51 -12.94
C ALA A 14 -5.94 30.82 -11.97
N GLY A 15 -5.57 32.08 -11.79
CA GLY A 15 -4.53 32.49 -10.86
C GLY A 15 -4.91 32.34 -9.38
N TRP A 16 -6.19 32.45 -9.06
CA TRP A 16 -6.68 32.34 -7.68
C TRP A 16 -6.79 30.89 -7.19
N ARG A 17 -7.04 29.93 -8.08
CA ARG A 17 -7.08 28.49 -7.72
C ARG A 17 -5.71 27.93 -7.36
N ALA A 18 -4.66 28.31 -8.06
CA ALA A 18 -3.30 27.91 -7.71
C ALA A 18 -2.85 28.52 -6.37
N LEU A 19 -3.29 29.77 -6.07
CA LEU A 19 -3.03 30.45 -4.81
C LEU A 19 -3.82 29.86 -3.63
N LEU A 20 -5.09 29.47 -3.84
CA LEU A 20 -5.93 28.90 -2.80
C LEU A 20 -5.49 27.48 -2.39
N LEU A 21 -5.02 26.64 -3.32
CA LEU A 21 -4.46 25.33 -3.01
C LEU A 21 -3.10 25.42 -2.29
N GLY A 22 -2.27 26.38 -2.67
CA GLY A 22 -1.02 26.70 -1.96
C GLY A 22 -1.28 27.30 -0.57
N SER A 23 -2.32 28.15 -0.44
CA SER A 23 -2.67 28.82 0.82
C SER A 23 -3.36 27.88 1.82
N ALA A 24 -4.14 26.92 1.36
CA ALA A 24 -4.75 25.91 2.24
C ALA A 24 -3.70 24.97 2.86
N ALA A 25 -2.66 24.61 2.10
CA ALA A 25 -1.53 23.85 2.63
C ALA A 25 -0.68 24.68 3.63
N LEU A 26 -0.57 26.01 3.42
CA LEU A 26 0.12 26.91 4.35
C LEU A 26 -0.73 27.24 5.58
N LEU A 27 -2.06 27.35 5.46
CA LEU A 27 -2.95 27.59 6.62
C LEU A 27 -2.98 26.38 7.58
N ALA A 28 -2.83 25.16 7.09
CA ALA A 28 -2.70 23.98 7.94
C ALA A 28 -1.39 23.97 8.76
N MET A 29 -0.37 24.76 8.33
CA MET A 29 0.92 24.86 9.03
C MET A 29 1.01 26.02 10.02
N THR A 30 0.04 26.96 10.06
CA THR A 30 0.16 28.20 10.84
C THR A 30 -0.90 28.40 11.92
N LEU A 31 -1.74 27.41 12.23
CA LEU A 31 -2.73 27.54 13.30
C LEU A 31 -2.06 27.34 14.67
N PRO A 32 -2.04 28.36 15.55
CA PRO A 32 -1.57 28.20 16.92
C PRO A 32 -2.59 27.41 17.74
N ALA A 33 -2.08 26.48 18.55
CA ALA A 33 -2.86 25.66 19.46
C ALA A 33 -3.71 26.52 20.43
N ALA A 34 -5.01 26.59 20.22
CA ALA A 34 -5.94 27.10 21.22
C ALA A 34 -6.29 25.96 22.20
N ARG A 35 -5.75 26.05 23.42
CA ARG A 35 -6.12 25.17 24.52
C ARG A 35 -7.54 25.47 24.97
N ALA A 36 -8.45 24.52 24.85
CA ALA A 36 -9.68 24.49 25.62
C ALA A 36 -9.75 23.19 26.41
N ALA A 37 -9.74 23.32 27.72
CA ALA A 37 -9.89 22.21 28.66
C ALA A 37 -11.37 21.86 28.85
N ALA A 38 -11.73 20.60 28.75
CA ALA A 38 -12.94 20.06 29.35
C ALA A 38 -12.69 18.63 29.85
N GLN A 39 -13.06 18.41 31.12
CA GLN A 39 -12.79 17.22 31.90
C GLN A 39 -13.80 16.10 31.66
N ALA A 40 -13.30 14.92 31.89
CA ALA A 40 -13.79 13.56 31.88
C ALA A 40 -15.15 13.21 32.51
N ALA A 41 -15.77 12.15 31.97
CA ALA A 41 -16.41 11.08 32.76
C ALA A 41 -16.52 9.79 31.95
N ALA A 42 -16.11 8.68 32.53
CA ALA A 42 -15.95 7.36 31.93
C ALA A 42 -17.14 6.43 32.10
N GLY A 43 -17.25 5.42 31.21
CA GLY A 43 -18.01 4.20 31.41
C GLY A 43 -18.16 3.32 30.16
N PRO A 44 -18.02 1.98 30.21
CA PRO A 44 -17.66 1.14 29.08
C PRO A 44 -18.85 0.47 28.37
N SER A 45 -18.74 0.21 27.08
CA SER A 45 -19.60 -0.72 26.36
C SER A 45 -18.90 -1.46 25.22
N ALA A 46 -19.28 -2.73 25.07
CA ALA A 46 -18.67 -3.77 24.26
C ALA A 46 -18.83 -3.59 22.75
N GLN A 47 -17.75 -3.97 22.03
CA GLN A 47 -17.62 -3.99 20.56
C GLN A 47 -18.09 -5.30 19.93
N PRO A 48 -18.44 -5.32 18.66
CA PRO A 48 -18.31 -6.50 17.81
C PRO A 48 -16.90 -6.57 17.19
N SER A 49 -16.33 -7.77 17.23
CA SER A 49 -14.96 -8.10 16.86
C SER A 49 -14.58 -7.73 15.42
N ALA A 50 -13.67 -6.79 15.30
CA ALA A 50 -12.73 -6.74 14.18
C ALA A 50 -11.38 -7.28 14.69
N ALA A 51 -10.69 -8.05 13.86
CA ALA A 51 -9.46 -8.73 14.21
C ALA A 51 -8.42 -7.76 14.78
N THR A 52 -7.98 -8.03 15.99
CA THR A 52 -6.95 -7.28 16.71
C THR A 52 -5.59 -7.53 16.08
N PRO A 53 -4.81 -6.49 15.72
CA PRO A 53 -3.37 -6.65 15.54
C PRO A 53 -2.72 -6.99 16.88
N PRO A 54 -1.62 -7.76 16.91
CA PRO A 54 -0.98 -8.18 18.14
C PRO A 54 -0.55 -6.98 18.99
N ALA A 55 -0.84 -7.05 20.28
CA ALA A 55 -0.50 -6.04 21.26
C ALA A 55 1.01 -5.78 21.26
N MET A 56 1.40 -4.51 21.13
CA MET A 56 2.77 -4.08 21.44
C MET A 56 3.06 -4.35 22.92
N PRO A 57 4.26 -4.85 23.24
CA PRO A 57 4.70 -4.95 24.63
C PRO A 57 4.73 -3.56 25.30
N PRO A 58 4.53 -3.48 26.62
CA PRO A 58 4.52 -2.20 27.32
C PRO A 58 5.82 -1.47 27.10
N ALA A 59 5.75 -0.16 26.85
CA ALA A 59 6.89 0.71 26.68
C ALA A 59 7.82 0.57 27.90
N ASN A 60 9.06 0.17 27.64
CA ASN A 60 10.11 0.20 28.63
C ASN A 60 10.28 1.64 29.14
N PRO A 61 10.44 1.84 30.45
CA PRO A 61 10.75 3.18 30.98
C PRO A 61 12.03 3.68 30.32
N ALA A 62 11.97 4.94 29.90
CA ALA A 62 12.98 5.75 29.24
C ALA A 62 14.38 5.11 29.19
N ALA A 63 14.79 4.63 28.01
CA ALA A 63 16.17 4.30 27.76
C ALA A 63 16.99 5.56 28.04
N GLN A 64 17.89 5.46 29.00
CA GLN A 64 18.91 6.47 29.21
C GLN A 64 19.64 6.70 27.90
N PRO A 65 19.97 7.95 27.52
CA PRO A 65 20.77 8.20 26.35
C PRO A 65 22.01 7.29 26.41
N PRO A 66 22.42 6.66 25.31
CA PRO A 66 23.60 5.81 25.30
C PRO A 66 24.74 6.65 25.83
N ALA A 67 25.39 6.15 26.87
CA ALA A 67 26.59 6.77 27.43
C ALA A 67 27.51 7.03 26.24
N ALA A 68 28.01 8.26 26.13
CA ALA A 68 28.92 8.65 25.06
C ALA A 68 29.99 7.55 24.97
N ALA A 69 30.10 6.94 23.78
CA ALA A 69 31.02 5.86 23.52
C ALA A 69 32.41 6.35 23.97
N THR A 70 32.88 5.86 25.10
CA THR A 70 34.25 6.10 25.56
C THR A 70 35.15 5.63 24.45
N ARG A 71 35.98 6.54 23.91
CA ARG A 71 37.01 6.16 22.93
C ARG A 71 37.77 4.97 23.52
N PRO A 72 37.91 3.85 22.77
CA PRO A 72 38.62 2.69 23.29
C PRO A 72 40.01 3.11 23.73
N ASP A 73 40.39 2.71 24.95
CA ASP A 73 41.73 2.99 25.49
C ASP A 73 42.74 2.24 24.60
N ASN A 74 43.47 2.99 23.78
CA ASN A 74 44.42 2.46 22.81
C ASN A 74 45.63 1.76 23.52
N ASN A 75 45.75 1.85 24.81
CA ASN A 75 46.84 1.28 25.62
C ASN A 75 46.38 0.15 26.56
N ALA A 76 45.16 -0.39 26.36
CA ALA A 76 44.72 -1.52 27.18
C ALA A 76 45.71 -2.71 27.06
N PRO A 77 46.12 -3.34 28.15
CA PRO A 77 47.04 -4.47 28.10
C PRO A 77 46.39 -5.66 27.38
N VAL A 78 47.19 -6.38 26.58
CA VAL A 78 46.80 -7.66 26.02
C VAL A 78 46.93 -8.72 27.09
N THR A 79 45.83 -9.38 27.45
CA THR A 79 45.82 -10.58 28.28
C THR A 79 45.69 -11.82 27.39
N PHE A 80 46.39 -12.91 27.75
CA PHE A 80 46.25 -14.14 26.96
C PHE A 80 46.30 -15.39 27.87
N THR A 81 45.74 -16.50 27.37
CA THR A 81 45.87 -17.83 27.94
C THR A 81 46.44 -18.77 26.87
N ALA A 82 47.20 -19.76 27.28
CA ALA A 82 47.79 -20.79 26.41
C ALA A 82 48.12 -22.05 27.26
N GLU A 83 48.32 -23.19 26.59
CA GLU A 83 48.76 -24.42 27.26
C GLU A 83 50.19 -24.30 27.74
N SER A 84 51.05 -23.63 26.97
CA SER A 84 52.46 -23.37 27.35
C SER A 84 52.88 -21.95 26.97
N VAL A 85 53.70 -21.34 27.81
CA VAL A 85 54.31 -20.02 27.56
C VAL A 85 55.80 -20.14 27.77
N GLU A 86 56.57 -19.76 26.76
CA GLU A 86 58.02 -19.75 26.77
C GLU A 86 58.54 -18.32 26.59
N TYR A 87 59.59 -17.96 27.29
CA TYR A 87 60.30 -16.67 27.13
C TYR A 87 61.72 -16.89 26.65
N ASP A 88 61.97 -16.61 25.35
CA ASP A 88 63.31 -16.59 24.77
C ASP A 88 64.02 -15.26 25.16
N ARG A 89 64.97 -15.36 26.06
CA ARG A 89 65.72 -14.19 26.59
C ARG A 89 66.69 -13.61 25.59
N GLU A 90 67.25 -14.43 24.70
CA GLU A 90 68.25 -13.99 23.74
C GLU A 90 67.61 -13.16 22.63
N ARG A 91 66.43 -13.60 22.19
CA ARG A 91 65.68 -12.92 21.14
C ARG A 91 64.60 -11.97 21.67
N ASN A 92 64.38 -11.92 22.97
CA ASN A 92 63.37 -11.13 23.67
C ASN A 92 61.95 -11.42 23.17
N LEU A 93 61.65 -12.72 22.94
CA LEU A 93 60.39 -13.21 22.41
C LEU A 93 59.56 -13.88 23.52
N VAL A 94 58.26 -13.59 23.54
CA VAL A 94 57.27 -14.34 24.32
C VAL A 94 56.56 -15.26 23.34
N ILE A 95 56.59 -16.58 23.54
CA ILE A 95 55.98 -17.59 22.69
C ILE A 95 54.95 -18.31 23.51
N ALA A 96 53.69 -18.24 23.09
CA ALA A 96 52.56 -18.99 23.63
C ALA A 96 52.13 -20.05 22.61
N SER A 97 51.91 -21.27 23.06
CA SER A 97 51.53 -22.41 22.19
C SER A 97 50.42 -23.21 22.82
N GLY A 98 49.54 -23.80 21.98
CA GLY A 98 48.42 -24.61 22.36
C GLY A 98 47.20 -23.77 22.71
N ALA A 99 46.15 -23.81 21.90
CA ALA A 99 44.87 -23.15 22.12
C ALA A 99 45.00 -21.71 22.64
N VAL A 100 45.87 -20.91 22.04
CA VAL A 100 46.14 -19.54 22.51
C VAL A 100 44.92 -18.66 22.30
N GLU A 101 44.51 -17.96 23.34
CA GLU A 101 43.45 -16.96 23.29
C GLU A 101 43.94 -15.64 23.91
N ALA A 102 43.89 -14.57 23.12
CA ALA A 102 44.36 -13.24 23.55
C ALA A 102 43.22 -12.22 23.49
N TRP A 103 43.08 -11.43 24.54
CA TRP A 103 42.04 -10.40 24.66
C TRP A 103 42.62 -9.00 24.73
N GLN A 104 42.03 -8.08 23.97
CA GLN A 104 42.28 -6.66 24.13
C GLN A 104 40.99 -5.87 23.92
N ASN A 105 40.50 -5.21 24.96
CA ASN A 105 39.14 -4.63 24.95
C ASN A 105 38.12 -5.70 24.63
N GLU A 106 37.25 -5.46 23.61
CA GLU A 106 36.20 -6.40 23.13
C GLU A 106 36.70 -7.29 21.99
N ARG A 107 38.01 -7.29 21.65
CA ARG A 107 38.58 -8.13 20.60
C ARG A 107 39.15 -9.41 21.18
N ILE A 108 38.94 -10.52 20.49
CA ILE A 108 39.46 -11.85 20.87
C ILE A 108 40.23 -12.40 19.69
N LEU A 109 41.52 -12.68 19.89
CA LEU A 109 42.39 -13.37 18.96
C LEU A 109 42.61 -14.79 19.40
N ARG A 110 42.36 -15.80 18.58
CA ARG A 110 42.66 -17.21 18.80
C ARG A 110 43.66 -17.70 17.78
N ALA A 111 44.59 -18.54 18.16
CA ALA A 111 45.55 -19.17 17.25
C ALA A 111 46.17 -20.43 17.89
N ASP A 112 46.81 -21.29 17.08
CA ASP A 112 47.55 -22.42 17.61
C ASP A 112 48.86 -21.97 18.28
N ARG A 113 49.48 -20.90 17.75
CA ARG A 113 50.72 -20.30 18.27
C ARG A 113 50.66 -18.79 18.19
N PHE A 114 51.19 -18.14 19.20
CA PHE A 114 51.33 -16.70 19.31
C PHE A 114 52.73 -16.31 19.74
N THR A 115 53.41 -15.49 18.96
CA THR A 115 54.74 -15.01 19.23
C THR A 115 54.72 -13.48 19.34
N TYR A 116 55.16 -12.94 20.48
CA TYR A 116 55.28 -11.50 20.69
C TYR A 116 56.73 -11.08 20.79
N ASP A 117 57.17 -10.28 19.81
CA ASP A 117 58.50 -9.69 19.83
C ASP A 117 58.50 -8.36 20.62
N ARG A 118 59.12 -8.36 21.76
CA ARG A 118 59.19 -7.19 22.64
C ARG A 118 60.07 -6.08 22.10
N ASN A 119 60.98 -6.34 21.16
CA ASN A 119 61.86 -5.36 20.55
C ASN A 119 61.13 -4.56 19.50
N THR A 120 60.28 -5.22 18.70
CA THR A 120 59.55 -4.60 17.58
C THR A 120 58.11 -4.25 17.95
N GLY A 121 57.56 -4.86 19.01
CA GLY A 121 56.15 -4.74 19.40
C GLY A 121 55.18 -5.45 18.45
N ILE A 122 55.71 -6.38 17.62
CA ILE A 122 54.89 -7.14 16.67
C ILE A 122 54.48 -8.47 17.31
N ALA A 123 53.21 -8.80 17.13
CA ALA A 123 52.60 -10.07 17.50
C ALA A 123 52.34 -10.90 16.24
N THR A 124 52.86 -12.13 16.17
CA THR A 124 52.59 -13.08 15.09
C THR A 124 51.72 -14.19 15.62
N ALA A 125 50.56 -14.39 15.01
CA ALA A 125 49.65 -15.49 15.27
C ALA A 125 49.69 -16.47 14.08
N GLU A 126 49.79 -17.76 14.35
CA GLU A 126 49.94 -18.82 13.34
C GLU A 126 49.02 -20.00 13.67
N GLY A 127 48.43 -20.58 12.61
CA GLY A 127 47.54 -21.72 12.67
C GLY A 127 46.15 -21.38 13.20
N HIS A 128 45.13 -21.63 12.40
CA HIS A 128 43.71 -21.42 12.70
C HIS A 128 43.40 -20.05 13.35
N VAL A 129 44.07 -19.01 12.85
CA VAL A 129 43.91 -17.66 13.39
C VAL A 129 42.49 -17.19 13.24
N GLN A 130 41.88 -16.76 14.37
CA GLN A 130 40.53 -16.18 14.40
C GLN A 130 40.56 -14.87 15.15
N LEU A 131 40.10 -13.79 14.54
CA LEU A 131 39.96 -12.48 15.19
C LEU A 131 38.49 -12.11 15.26
N LEU A 132 37.89 -12.20 16.44
CA LEU A 132 36.53 -11.76 16.72
C LEU A 132 36.56 -10.25 17.00
N GLN A 133 35.69 -9.51 16.34
CA GLN A 133 35.55 -8.07 16.46
C GLN A 133 34.31 -7.67 17.30
N PRO A 134 34.28 -6.45 17.86
CA PRO A 134 33.16 -5.98 18.69
C PRO A 134 31.80 -5.95 17.96
N ASP A 135 31.80 -5.79 16.64
CA ASP A 135 30.61 -5.80 15.80
C ASP A 135 30.11 -7.20 15.45
N GLY A 136 30.75 -8.25 15.98
CA GLY A 136 30.41 -9.65 15.74
C GLY A 136 30.99 -10.23 14.45
N GLN A 137 31.77 -9.47 13.69
CA GLN A 137 32.50 -10.01 12.53
C GLN A 137 33.63 -10.91 12.99
N VAL A 138 33.87 -12.00 12.24
CA VAL A 138 34.97 -12.92 12.51
C VAL A 138 35.87 -12.97 11.28
N LEU A 139 37.15 -12.67 11.48
CA LEU A 139 38.21 -12.82 10.50
C LEU A 139 38.97 -14.09 10.79
N PHE A 140 39.16 -14.92 9.79
CA PHE A 140 40.01 -16.12 9.83
C PHE A 140 41.24 -15.88 8.95
N ALA A 141 42.41 -16.37 9.37
CA ALA A 141 43.61 -16.30 8.57
C ALA A 141 44.51 -17.52 8.84
N ASP A 142 45.41 -17.82 7.92
CA ASP A 142 46.44 -18.82 8.14
C ASP A 142 47.55 -18.26 9.05
N ARG A 143 47.87 -16.99 8.85
CA ARG A 143 48.86 -16.23 9.62
C ARG A 143 48.45 -14.77 9.75
N ALA A 144 48.69 -14.16 10.89
CA ALA A 144 48.53 -12.75 11.13
C ALA A 144 49.74 -12.16 11.84
N GLU A 145 50.28 -11.08 11.29
CA GLU A 145 51.28 -10.25 11.93
C GLU A 145 50.63 -8.90 12.30
N LEU A 146 50.49 -8.65 13.57
CA LEU A 146 49.77 -7.49 14.10
C LEU A 146 50.67 -6.66 14.98
N THR A 147 50.50 -5.33 15.02
CA THR A 147 51.07 -4.48 16.03
C THR A 147 50.52 -4.84 17.41
N GLY A 148 51.25 -4.49 18.50
CA GLY A 148 50.84 -4.84 19.86
C GLY A 148 49.47 -4.34 20.30
N ASN A 149 48.87 -3.40 19.55
CA ASN A 149 47.51 -2.92 19.76
C ASN A 149 46.47 -3.58 18.83
N MET A 150 46.85 -4.60 18.03
CA MET A 150 46.00 -5.33 17.07
C MET A 150 45.27 -4.44 16.03
N ARG A 151 45.76 -3.21 15.84
CA ARG A 151 45.10 -2.25 14.90
C ARG A 151 45.67 -2.31 13.50
N ASP A 152 46.98 -2.47 13.41
CA ASP A 152 47.69 -2.51 12.14
C ASP A 152 48.35 -3.88 11.96
N GLY A 153 48.46 -4.32 10.71
CA GLY A 153 49.08 -5.60 10.43
C GLY A 153 48.78 -6.17 9.06
N VAL A 154 49.27 -7.38 8.88
CA VAL A 154 49.09 -8.16 7.62
C VAL A 154 48.50 -9.52 7.98
N LEU A 155 47.54 -9.99 7.18
CA LEU A 155 46.93 -11.29 7.29
C LEU A 155 47.08 -12.05 5.97
N GLU A 156 47.45 -13.32 6.04
CA GLU A 156 47.60 -14.24 4.91
C GLU A 156 46.47 -15.24 4.92
N GLY A 157 45.90 -15.57 3.74
CA GLY A 157 44.79 -16.53 3.62
C GLY A 157 43.51 -16.06 4.33
N LEU A 158 43.17 -14.74 4.20
CA LEU A 158 42.03 -14.17 4.90
C LEU A 158 40.72 -14.75 4.40
N SER A 159 39.86 -15.19 5.34
CA SER A 159 38.43 -15.32 5.12
C SER A 159 37.65 -14.57 6.22
N ALA A 160 36.53 -13.96 5.86
CA ALA A 160 35.72 -13.18 6.78
C ALA A 160 34.25 -13.56 6.64
N ARG A 161 33.59 -13.68 7.79
CA ARG A 161 32.15 -13.83 7.89
C ARG A 161 31.55 -12.52 8.33
N LEU A 162 30.80 -11.91 7.41
CA LEU A 162 30.13 -10.63 7.59
C LEU A 162 28.66 -10.87 8.01
N ALA A 163 27.95 -9.80 8.39
CA ALA A 163 26.52 -9.86 8.67
C ALA A 163 25.72 -10.38 7.45
N GLN A 164 24.47 -10.79 7.68
CA GLN A 164 23.55 -11.26 6.64
C GLN A 164 24.16 -12.32 5.70
N ASN A 165 24.93 -13.23 6.23
CA ASN A 165 25.59 -14.30 5.50
C ASN A 165 26.65 -13.86 4.46
N GLY A 166 27.11 -12.60 4.51
CA GLY A 166 28.21 -12.12 3.66
C GLY A 166 29.48 -12.91 3.94
N ARG A 167 30.14 -13.41 2.89
CA ARG A 167 31.40 -14.14 2.94
C ARG A 167 32.41 -13.46 2.05
N LEU A 168 33.58 -13.22 2.59
CA LEU A 168 34.68 -12.58 1.89
C LEU A 168 35.94 -13.43 2.06
N VAL A 169 36.62 -13.68 0.97
CA VAL A 169 37.89 -14.41 0.94
C VAL A 169 38.93 -13.57 0.19
N ALA A 170 40.15 -13.51 0.70
CA ALA A 170 41.25 -12.81 0.04
C ALA A 170 42.58 -13.55 0.25
N ASN A 171 43.46 -13.51 -0.72
CA ASN A 171 44.77 -14.11 -0.58
C ASN A 171 45.61 -13.40 0.48
N GLY A 172 45.43 -12.09 0.63
CA GLY A 172 46.11 -11.32 1.65
C GLY A 172 45.34 -10.05 1.99
N ALA A 173 45.51 -9.60 3.23
CA ALA A 173 44.89 -8.39 3.74
C ALA A 173 45.91 -7.55 4.49
N ARG A 174 45.86 -6.22 4.31
CA ARG A 174 46.53 -5.25 5.14
C ARG A 174 45.48 -4.52 5.98
N ARG A 175 45.66 -4.59 7.29
CA ARG A 175 44.83 -3.89 8.24
C ARG A 175 45.49 -2.55 8.62
N THR A 176 44.73 -1.48 8.61
CA THR A 176 45.20 -0.13 8.98
C THR A 176 44.17 0.52 9.90
N ASP A 177 44.64 1.17 10.97
CA ASP A 177 43.83 1.87 11.98
C ASP A 177 42.74 1.02 12.64
N GLY A 178 42.82 -0.29 12.52
CA GLY A 178 41.85 -1.21 13.07
C GLY A 178 40.49 -1.22 12.41
N SER A 179 40.28 -0.43 11.36
CA SER A 179 38.98 -0.27 10.67
C SER A 179 39.03 -0.43 9.15
N ILE A 180 40.21 -0.29 8.55
CA ILE A 180 40.40 -0.41 7.11
C ILE A 180 41.09 -1.73 6.79
N LEU A 181 40.58 -2.52 5.89
CA LEU A 181 41.14 -3.74 5.35
C LEU A 181 41.35 -3.57 3.85
N ASP A 182 42.61 -3.43 3.41
CA ASP A 182 42.97 -3.49 2.01
C ASP A 182 43.27 -4.93 1.62
N LEU A 183 42.57 -5.43 0.63
CA LEU A 183 42.47 -6.82 0.26
C LEU A 183 42.98 -7.06 -1.15
N SER A 184 43.67 -8.19 -1.36
CA SER A 184 44.17 -8.60 -2.69
C SER A 184 43.55 -9.93 -3.13
N ARG A 185 43.16 -10.02 -4.40
CA ARG A 185 42.50 -11.20 -5.02
C ARG A 185 41.30 -11.61 -4.19
N VAL A 186 40.27 -10.80 -4.23
CA VAL A 186 39.10 -10.91 -3.37
C VAL A 186 37.98 -11.63 -4.07
N LEU A 187 37.28 -12.48 -3.31
CA LEU A 187 36.00 -13.08 -3.66
C LEU A 187 34.99 -12.70 -2.57
N TYR A 188 33.82 -12.22 -3.00
CA TYR A 188 32.71 -11.90 -2.12
C TYR A 188 31.43 -12.56 -2.63
N SER A 189 30.67 -13.18 -1.72
CA SER A 189 29.33 -13.69 -1.97
C SER A 189 28.50 -13.69 -0.69
N SER A 190 27.18 -13.64 -0.81
CA SER A 190 26.24 -13.90 0.28
C SER A 190 25.52 -15.23 0.14
N CYS A 191 25.84 -16.00 -0.90
CA CYS A 191 25.26 -17.31 -1.13
C CYS A 191 25.82 -18.37 -0.18
N ASP A 192 24.99 -19.28 0.26
CA ASP A 192 25.46 -20.48 0.95
C ASP A 192 26.29 -21.36 0.00
N LEU A 193 27.26 -22.07 0.56
CA LEU A 193 27.99 -23.08 -0.17
C LEU A 193 27.05 -24.28 -0.40
N CYS A 194 27.21 -24.95 -1.53
CA CYS A 194 26.44 -26.16 -1.80
C CYS A 194 26.73 -27.21 -0.72
N ALA A 195 25.70 -27.71 -0.05
CA ALA A 195 25.86 -28.70 1.03
C ALA A 195 26.39 -30.05 0.53
N GLU A 196 26.09 -30.40 -0.74
CA GLU A 196 26.49 -31.65 -1.37
C GLU A 196 27.91 -31.55 -1.96
N ASP A 197 28.29 -30.38 -2.44
CA ASP A 197 29.64 -30.10 -2.97
C ASP A 197 30.10 -28.70 -2.52
N PRO A 198 30.78 -28.59 -1.36
CA PRO A 198 31.27 -27.28 -0.84
C PRO A 198 32.33 -26.63 -1.74
N THR A 199 32.87 -27.35 -2.75
CA THR A 199 33.86 -26.82 -3.70
C THR A 199 33.20 -26.20 -4.94
N ALA A 200 31.90 -26.45 -5.15
CA ALA A 200 31.15 -25.84 -6.22
C ALA A 200 31.07 -24.30 -6.03
N PRO A 201 31.21 -23.52 -7.12
CA PRO A 201 31.07 -22.07 -7.02
C PRO A 201 29.68 -21.70 -6.51
N PRO A 202 29.55 -20.64 -5.68
CA PRO A 202 28.26 -20.14 -5.25
C PRO A 202 27.44 -19.65 -6.46
N LEU A 203 26.12 -19.51 -6.29
CA LEU A 203 25.23 -19.09 -7.37
C LEU A 203 25.69 -17.78 -8.01
N TRP A 204 26.16 -16.85 -7.17
CA TRP A 204 26.84 -15.65 -7.66
C TRP A 204 28.02 -15.28 -6.75
N GLU A 205 29.05 -14.67 -7.36
CA GLU A 205 30.22 -14.15 -6.67
C GLU A 205 30.77 -12.90 -7.36
N LEU A 206 31.27 -11.97 -6.55
CA LEU A 206 32.09 -10.86 -7.00
C LEU A 206 33.56 -11.24 -6.84
N ARG A 207 34.30 -11.27 -7.94
CA ARG A 207 35.74 -11.52 -7.94
C ARG A 207 36.45 -10.25 -8.33
N ALA A 208 37.37 -9.76 -7.48
CA ALA A 208 38.09 -8.51 -7.74
C ALA A 208 39.60 -8.67 -7.52
N ARG A 209 40.38 -7.85 -8.24
CA ARG A 209 41.83 -7.80 -8.06
C ARG A 209 42.21 -7.18 -6.71
N TYR A 210 41.52 -6.11 -6.36
CA TYR A 210 41.68 -5.40 -5.08
C TYR A 210 40.33 -5.04 -4.52
N ALA A 211 40.24 -5.01 -3.18
CA ALA A 211 39.11 -4.43 -2.48
C ALA A 211 39.56 -3.72 -1.22
N THR A 212 38.81 -2.71 -0.80
CA THR A 212 38.96 -2.06 0.50
C THR A 212 37.65 -2.24 1.26
N HIS A 213 37.72 -2.87 2.44
CA HIS A 213 36.63 -2.94 3.39
C HIS A 213 36.85 -1.86 4.46
N ASP A 214 36.03 -0.83 4.41
CA ASP A 214 36.03 0.27 5.37
C ASP A 214 34.91 0.02 6.40
N GLN A 215 35.28 -0.42 7.59
CA GLN A 215 34.33 -0.76 8.66
C GLN A 215 33.72 0.50 9.29
N ALA A 216 34.41 1.64 9.27
CA ALA A 216 33.88 2.90 9.80
C ALA A 216 32.78 3.47 8.89
N GLU A 217 33.01 3.47 7.59
CA GLU A 217 32.01 3.87 6.59
C GLU A 217 31.01 2.74 6.27
N LYS A 218 31.23 1.55 6.78
CA LYS A 218 30.45 0.34 6.49
C LYS A 218 30.29 0.11 4.98
N ARG A 219 31.42 0.07 4.26
CA ARG A 219 31.45 0.02 2.81
C ARG A 219 32.55 -0.88 2.28
N LEU A 220 32.22 -1.66 1.24
CA LEU A 220 33.18 -2.39 0.44
C LEU A 220 33.36 -1.69 -0.91
N ARG A 221 34.60 -1.50 -1.32
CA ARG A 221 35.00 -0.90 -2.58
C ARG A 221 35.92 -1.87 -3.32
N TYR A 222 35.61 -2.14 -4.59
CA TYR A 222 36.35 -3.09 -5.42
C TYR A 222 36.97 -2.38 -6.62
N ARG A 223 38.12 -2.86 -7.03
CA ARG A 223 38.76 -2.46 -8.30
C ARG A 223 39.01 -3.69 -9.15
N ASP A 224 38.78 -3.56 -10.47
CA ASP A 224 38.84 -4.64 -11.44
C ASP A 224 37.97 -5.82 -11.01
N ALA A 225 36.66 -5.56 -10.87
CA ALA A 225 35.67 -6.52 -10.40
C ALA A 225 34.94 -7.19 -11.54
N SER A 226 34.72 -8.49 -11.40
CA SER A 226 33.85 -9.28 -12.26
C SER A 226 32.75 -9.94 -11.43
N LEU A 227 31.52 -9.88 -11.92
CA LEU A 227 30.40 -10.64 -11.40
C LEU A 227 30.36 -11.97 -12.13
N LEU A 228 30.35 -13.08 -11.39
CA LEU A 228 30.22 -14.42 -11.92
C LEU A 228 28.87 -15.01 -11.45
N LEU A 229 28.22 -15.75 -12.34
CA LEU A 229 27.03 -16.56 -12.06
C LEU A 229 27.38 -18.02 -12.31
N GLY A 230 27.29 -18.84 -11.27
CA GLY A 230 27.70 -20.26 -11.33
C GLY A 230 29.15 -20.43 -11.81
N GLY A 231 30.06 -19.52 -11.44
CA GLY A 231 31.47 -19.54 -11.86
C GLY A 231 31.74 -18.90 -13.24
N VAL A 232 30.71 -18.52 -14.02
CA VAL A 232 30.86 -17.90 -15.35
C VAL A 232 30.85 -16.37 -15.22
N PRO A 233 31.88 -15.65 -15.72
CA PRO A 233 31.90 -14.19 -15.66
C PRO A 233 30.87 -13.59 -16.64
N VAL A 234 29.91 -12.80 -16.09
CA VAL A 234 28.82 -12.20 -16.85
C VAL A 234 28.92 -10.68 -16.95
N LEU A 235 29.65 -10.04 -16.05
CA LEU A 235 29.84 -8.59 -16.03
C LEU A 235 31.24 -8.25 -15.50
N TYR A 236 31.89 -7.27 -16.11
CA TYR A 236 33.11 -6.65 -15.62
C TYR A 236 32.91 -5.17 -15.36
N THR A 237 33.49 -4.66 -14.28
CA THR A 237 33.53 -3.23 -13.96
C THR A 237 34.88 -2.84 -13.38
N PRO A 238 35.48 -1.71 -13.82
CA PRO A 238 36.75 -1.24 -13.25
C PRO A 238 36.62 -0.78 -11.81
N TYR A 239 35.42 -0.39 -11.38
CA TYR A 239 35.13 0.03 -10.01
C TYR A 239 33.70 -0.37 -9.61
N LEU A 240 33.55 -0.95 -8.44
CA LEU A 240 32.27 -1.27 -7.82
C LEU A 240 32.34 -0.89 -6.32
N SER A 241 31.26 -0.41 -5.79
CA SER A 241 31.12 -0.17 -4.33
C SER A 241 29.72 -0.52 -3.89
N HIS A 242 29.63 -1.23 -2.77
CA HIS A 242 28.36 -1.49 -2.12
C HIS A 242 28.50 -1.34 -0.59
N PRO A 243 27.38 -1.12 0.14
CA PRO A 243 27.41 -1.09 1.59
C PRO A 243 27.82 -2.45 2.16
N ASP A 244 28.48 -2.43 3.31
CA ASP A 244 28.67 -3.62 4.13
C ASP A 244 27.30 -4.17 4.56
N PRO A 245 27.10 -5.50 4.60
CA PRO A 245 25.84 -6.10 5.03
C PRO A 245 25.36 -5.68 6.44
N SER A 246 26.24 -5.17 7.29
CA SER A 246 25.89 -4.62 8.62
C SER A 246 25.33 -3.20 8.55
N ALA A 247 25.44 -2.53 7.41
CA ALA A 247 24.94 -1.16 7.24
C ALA A 247 23.41 -1.15 7.20
N PRO A 248 22.72 -0.52 8.16
CA PRO A 248 21.27 -0.50 8.18
C PRO A 248 20.69 0.32 7.02
N ARG A 249 21.46 1.27 6.50
CA ARG A 249 21.07 2.20 5.45
C ARG A 249 22.31 2.84 4.80
N ALA A 250 22.41 2.79 3.49
CA ALA A 250 23.53 3.39 2.77
C ALA A 250 23.14 3.82 1.36
N SER A 251 23.77 4.89 0.86
CA SER A 251 23.60 5.36 -0.51
C SER A 251 24.28 4.42 -1.50
N GLY A 252 23.63 4.22 -2.66
CA GLY A 252 24.17 3.37 -3.72
C GLY A 252 23.18 3.11 -4.84
N PHE A 253 23.67 2.50 -5.92
CA PHE A 253 22.81 2.02 -6.99
C PHE A 253 21.97 0.84 -6.51
N LEU A 254 20.69 0.88 -6.85
CA LEU A 254 19.78 -0.24 -6.66
C LEU A 254 19.79 -1.13 -7.90
N THR A 255 19.18 -2.30 -7.77
CA THR A 255 19.05 -3.24 -8.87
C THR A 255 18.37 -2.61 -10.08
N PRO A 256 19.00 -2.61 -11.25
CA PRO A 256 18.37 -2.10 -12.46
C PRO A 256 17.22 -2.98 -12.90
N THR A 257 16.21 -2.35 -13.49
CA THR A 257 15.12 -3.03 -14.19
C THR A 257 15.37 -2.95 -15.69
N ILE A 258 15.43 -4.09 -16.36
CA ILE A 258 15.59 -4.19 -17.79
C ILE A 258 14.29 -4.75 -18.38
N GLY A 259 13.86 -4.19 -19.50
CA GLY A 259 12.62 -4.67 -20.09
C GLY A 259 12.39 -4.18 -21.50
N THR A 260 11.25 -4.57 -22.04
CA THR A 260 10.74 -4.05 -23.30
C THR A 260 9.24 -3.79 -23.17
N SER A 261 8.78 -2.72 -23.81
CA SER A 261 7.36 -2.42 -23.93
C SER A 261 7.06 -1.90 -25.34
N SER A 262 5.79 -1.91 -25.69
CA SER A 262 5.38 -1.39 -27.01
C SER A 262 5.74 0.08 -27.18
N PHE A 263 5.68 0.86 -26.12
CA PHE A 263 5.96 2.29 -26.10
C PHE A 263 7.44 2.61 -25.96
N LEU A 264 8.13 2.05 -24.94
CA LEU A 264 9.54 2.36 -24.68
C LEU A 264 10.52 1.63 -25.62
N GLY A 265 10.08 0.58 -26.29
CA GLY A 265 11.01 -0.37 -26.92
C GLY A 265 11.80 -1.12 -25.85
N GLY A 266 13.06 -1.40 -26.09
CA GLY A 266 13.98 -1.86 -25.05
C GLY A 266 14.32 -0.72 -24.11
N PHE A 267 14.34 -0.98 -22.80
CA PHE A 267 14.66 0.05 -21.81
C PHE A 267 15.42 -0.52 -20.61
N ILE A 268 16.15 0.37 -19.95
CA ILE A 268 16.81 0.13 -18.67
C ILE A 268 16.50 1.29 -17.72
N GLU A 269 16.05 0.97 -16.52
CA GLU A 269 15.89 1.88 -15.41
C GLU A 269 16.92 1.55 -14.34
N THR A 270 17.76 2.52 -13.94
CA THR A 270 18.86 2.32 -13.01
C THR A 270 18.70 3.23 -11.79
N PRO A 271 17.98 2.81 -10.75
CA PRO A 271 17.74 3.66 -9.59
C PRO A 271 19.02 3.87 -8.77
N TYR A 272 19.22 5.10 -8.29
CA TYR A 272 20.22 5.46 -7.30
C TYR A 272 19.53 5.93 -6.03
N TYR A 273 19.78 5.22 -4.94
CA TYR A 273 19.29 5.56 -3.61
C TYR A 273 20.27 6.45 -2.88
N TRP A 274 19.83 7.59 -2.41
CA TRP A 274 20.60 8.53 -1.62
C TRP A 274 20.02 8.61 -0.21
N ALA A 275 20.71 8.01 0.76
CA ALA A 275 20.46 8.22 2.19
C ALA A 275 21.03 9.59 2.57
N ILE A 276 20.19 10.61 2.62
CA ILE A 276 20.61 11.99 2.91
C ILE A 276 21.02 12.08 4.39
N ASP A 277 20.13 11.57 5.26
CA ASP A 277 20.40 11.40 6.70
C ASP A 277 19.53 10.27 7.27
N GLU A 278 19.51 10.08 8.59
CA GLU A 278 18.75 9.01 9.26
C GLU A 278 17.24 9.13 9.05
N SER A 279 16.74 10.34 8.80
CA SER A 279 15.31 10.66 8.70
C SER A 279 14.80 10.82 7.28
N GLN A 280 15.68 10.99 6.28
CA GLN A 280 15.27 11.28 4.91
C GLN A 280 16.12 10.59 3.85
N ASP A 281 15.50 10.31 2.72
CA ASP A 281 16.12 9.72 1.54
C ASP A 281 15.52 10.23 0.23
N LEU A 282 16.31 10.08 -0.81
CA LEU A 282 15.93 10.38 -2.18
C LEU A 282 16.38 9.23 -3.09
N THR A 283 15.48 8.71 -3.89
CA THR A 283 15.81 7.79 -4.98
C THR A 283 15.67 8.51 -6.30
N LEU A 284 16.68 8.46 -7.15
CA LEU A 284 16.65 8.96 -8.53
C LEU A 284 16.67 7.77 -9.48
N SER A 285 15.71 7.70 -10.40
CA SER A 285 15.52 6.57 -11.31
C SER A 285 15.59 7.04 -12.78
N PRO A 286 16.79 7.26 -13.34
CA PRO A 286 16.93 7.52 -14.76
C PRO A 286 16.49 6.29 -15.55
N THR A 287 15.68 6.51 -16.57
CA THR A 287 15.23 5.51 -17.54
C THR A 287 15.74 5.87 -18.92
N LEU A 288 16.48 4.96 -19.53
CA LEU A 288 16.94 5.05 -20.93
C LEU A 288 16.15 4.04 -21.75
N SER A 289 15.70 4.44 -22.94
CA SER A 289 14.90 3.62 -23.83
C SER A 289 15.33 3.76 -25.28
N THR A 290 14.92 2.79 -26.13
CA THR A 290 15.29 2.79 -27.55
C THR A 290 14.32 3.56 -28.44
N LYS A 291 13.13 3.90 -27.92
CA LYS A 291 12.07 4.57 -28.68
C LYS A 291 11.69 5.94 -28.13
N GLN A 292 12.08 6.24 -26.88
CA GLN A 292 11.72 7.49 -26.22
C GLN A 292 12.99 8.14 -25.68
N ASP A 293 12.99 9.45 -25.55
CA ASP A 293 14.04 10.22 -24.89
C ASP A 293 14.19 9.81 -23.41
N PRO A 294 15.33 10.09 -22.76
CA PRO A 294 15.55 9.78 -21.39
C PRO A 294 14.50 10.41 -20.45
N ALA A 295 14.05 9.68 -19.47
CA ALA A 295 13.21 10.19 -18.39
C ALA A 295 13.88 10.02 -17.04
N LEU A 296 13.55 10.89 -16.09
CA LEU A 296 14.00 10.81 -14.71
C LEU A 296 12.82 10.66 -13.77
N GLY A 297 12.74 9.52 -13.13
CA GLY A 297 11.90 9.29 -11.96
C GLY A 297 12.61 9.70 -10.67
N TRP A 298 11.86 10.09 -9.67
CA TRP A 298 12.38 10.38 -8.34
C TRP A 298 11.37 9.99 -7.26
N ALA A 299 11.87 9.63 -6.08
CA ALA A 299 11.06 9.37 -4.89
C ALA A 299 11.78 9.90 -3.65
N TYR A 300 11.12 10.75 -2.88
CA TYR A 300 11.62 11.37 -1.66
C TYR A 300 10.78 10.96 -0.48
N ARG A 301 11.43 10.65 0.66
CA ARG A 301 10.77 10.34 1.92
C ARG A 301 11.46 11.07 3.06
N ARG A 302 10.66 11.56 3.99
CA ARG A 302 11.16 12.16 5.22
C ARG A 302 10.27 11.83 6.41
N ARG A 303 10.89 11.42 7.50
CA ARG A 303 10.24 11.25 8.80
C ARG A 303 10.58 12.43 9.71
N PHE A 304 9.59 12.86 10.45
CA PHE A 304 9.66 13.85 11.50
C PHE A 304 9.22 13.23 12.81
N ASN A 305 9.48 13.86 13.96
CA ASN A 305 9.00 13.36 15.24
C ASN A 305 7.45 13.25 15.29
N ALA A 306 6.76 14.14 14.61
CA ALA A 306 5.30 14.22 14.60
C ALA A 306 4.64 13.57 13.36
N GLY A 307 5.41 13.07 12.38
CA GLY A 307 4.81 12.55 11.15
C GLY A 307 5.79 12.22 10.05
N GLU A 308 5.25 12.06 8.84
CA GLU A 308 6.06 11.74 7.66
C GLU A 308 5.55 12.42 6.39
N ILE A 309 6.46 12.60 5.43
CA ILE A 309 6.18 13.02 4.06
C ILE A 309 6.77 11.98 3.12
N SER A 310 6.01 11.62 2.10
CA SER A 310 6.51 10.89 0.93
C SER A 310 6.06 11.60 -0.33
N ALA A 311 6.96 11.74 -1.29
CA ALA A 311 6.68 12.32 -2.58
C ALA A 311 7.41 11.53 -3.66
N SER A 312 6.77 11.31 -4.79
CA SER A 312 7.38 10.71 -5.97
C SER A 312 6.90 11.44 -7.21
N GLY A 313 7.72 11.39 -8.24
CA GLY A 313 7.38 12.04 -9.48
C GLY A 313 8.33 11.62 -10.59
N SER A 314 8.06 12.15 -11.76
CA SER A 314 8.95 12.00 -12.90
C SER A 314 8.81 13.16 -13.86
N PHE A 315 9.79 13.33 -14.71
CA PHE A 315 9.70 14.14 -15.91
C PHE A 315 10.44 13.45 -17.05
N GLY A 316 9.96 13.66 -18.26
CA GLY A 316 10.53 13.08 -19.46
C GLY A 316 9.88 13.65 -20.69
N GLN A 317 10.60 13.62 -21.80
CA GLN A 317 10.06 13.99 -23.09
C GLN A 317 9.38 12.76 -23.70
N ARG A 318 8.27 13.00 -24.39
CA ARG A 318 7.54 11.98 -25.11
C ARG A 318 7.60 12.30 -26.60
N ASP A 319 8.15 11.37 -27.37
CA ASP A 319 8.08 11.40 -28.83
C ASP A 319 6.83 10.60 -29.25
N GLY A 320 5.95 11.18 -30.03
CA GLY A 320 4.73 10.52 -30.48
C GLY A 320 4.17 11.10 -31.76
N THR A 321 3.38 10.30 -32.44
CA THR A 321 2.59 10.74 -33.60
C THR A 321 1.24 11.26 -33.09
N ARG A 322 0.98 12.57 -33.20
CA ARG A 322 -0.23 13.36 -32.85
C ARG A 322 -0.10 14.13 -31.55
N ASP A 323 -0.45 15.39 -31.58
CA ASP A 323 -0.80 16.41 -30.57
C ASP A 323 -0.26 16.32 -29.11
N GLU A 324 0.50 15.29 -28.76
CA GLU A 324 1.01 15.01 -27.42
C GLU A 324 2.55 14.89 -27.35
N GLU A 325 3.26 15.41 -28.36
CA GLU A 325 4.73 15.55 -28.29
C GLU A 325 5.09 16.61 -27.27
N GLY A 326 6.09 16.34 -26.46
CA GLY A 326 6.63 17.32 -25.53
C GLY A 326 6.96 16.79 -24.16
N TRP A 327 7.29 17.71 -23.27
CA TRP A 327 7.61 17.39 -21.88
C TRP A 327 6.38 17.01 -21.08
N GLY A 328 6.45 15.87 -20.41
CA GLY A 328 5.47 15.42 -19.45
C GLY A 328 6.07 15.25 -18.06
N ALA A 329 5.23 15.35 -17.06
CA ALA A 329 5.63 15.20 -15.67
C ALA A 329 4.47 14.66 -14.83
N HIS A 330 4.80 14.08 -13.68
CA HIS A 330 3.83 13.84 -12.62
C HIS A 330 4.44 14.06 -11.25
N ILE A 331 3.58 14.29 -10.25
CA ILE A 331 3.90 14.30 -8.85
C ILE A 331 2.79 13.62 -8.06
N PHE A 332 3.17 12.66 -7.22
CA PHE A 332 2.32 12.02 -6.21
C PHE A 332 2.95 12.23 -4.86
N SER A 333 2.27 12.91 -3.97
CA SER A 333 2.80 13.17 -2.63
C SER A 333 1.73 13.02 -1.57
N ARG A 334 2.17 12.66 -0.38
CA ARG A 334 1.34 12.61 0.82
C ARG A 334 2.17 12.98 2.03
N GLY A 335 1.52 13.65 2.96
CA GLY A 335 2.08 13.91 4.28
C GLY A 335 1.03 13.69 5.35
N GLN A 336 1.46 13.21 6.51
CA GLN A 336 0.59 13.04 7.67
C GLN A 336 1.35 13.38 8.93
N PHE A 337 0.72 14.17 9.82
CA PHE A 337 1.32 14.66 11.05
C PHE A 337 0.32 14.55 12.20
N SER A 338 0.76 14.04 13.33
CA SER A 338 0.03 14.11 14.61
C SER A 338 0.27 15.47 15.23
N ILE A 339 -0.79 16.20 15.56
CA ILE A 339 -0.73 17.48 16.26
C ILE A 339 -0.67 17.21 17.76
N ASP A 340 -1.56 16.34 18.25
CA ASP A 340 -1.62 15.85 19.62
C ASP A 340 -2.24 14.44 19.67
N GLU A 341 -2.67 13.99 20.83
CA GLU A 341 -3.30 12.67 21.04
C GLU A 341 -4.65 12.50 20.32
N HIS A 342 -5.33 13.60 20.00
CA HIS A 342 -6.64 13.61 19.36
C HIS A 342 -6.59 14.05 17.90
N TRP A 343 -5.68 14.96 17.54
CA TRP A 343 -5.67 15.61 16.25
C TRP A 343 -4.51 15.19 15.36
N ARG A 344 -4.82 14.95 14.12
CA ARG A 344 -3.83 14.81 13.05
C ARG A 344 -4.20 15.66 11.83
N THR A 345 -3.21 16.04 11.07
CA THR A 345 -3.38 16.73 9.80
C THR A 345 -2.62 16.03 8.70
N GLY A 346 -3.02 16.22 7.48
CA GLY A 346 -2.32 15.64 6.34
C GLY A 346 -2.72 16.28 5.03
N PHE A 347 -2.00 15.87 4.00
CA PHE A 347 -2.30 16.28 2.64
C PHE A 347 -1.92 15.17 1.64
N SER A 348 -2.57 15.20 0.49
CA SER A 348 -2.10 14.55 -0.72
C SER A 348 -2.07 15.55 -1.87
N LEU A 349 -1.05 15.51 -2.71
CA LEU A 349 -0.96 16.27 -3.94
C LEU A 349 -0.63 15.31 -5.08
N ASN A 350 -1.60 15.08 -5.95
CA ASN A 350 -1.50 14.19 -7.08
C ASN A 350 -1.81 14.95 -8.37
N ARG A 351 -0.81 15.10 -9.23
CA ARG A 351 -0.92 15.80 -10.50
C ARG A 351 -0.11 15.07 -11.58
N ALA A 352 -0.59 15.10 -12.80
CA ALA A 352 0.11 14.58 -13.96
C ALA A 352 -0.20 15.44 -15.19
N SER A 353 0.69 15.43 -16.17
CA SER A 353 0.45 16.13 -17.43
C SER A 353 -0.69 15.51 -18.22
N SER A 354 -0.75 14.17 -18.32
CA SER A 354 -1.83 13.44 -18.98
C SER A 354 -1.89 11.97 -18.52
N GLU A 355 -3.01 11.29 -18.78
CA GLU A 355 -3.11 9.84 -18.59
C GLU A 355 -2.14 9.09 -19.50
N ALA A 356 -2.00 9.54 -20.74
CA ALA A 356 -1.09 8.97 -21.70
C ALA A 356 0.37 9.00 -21.24
N TYR A 357 0.80 10.09 -20.60
CA TYR A 357 2.12 10.17 -19.96
C TYR A 357 2.31 9.11 -18.88
N LEU A 358 1.35 8.99 -17.94
CA LEU A 358 1.43 8.00 -16.88
C LEU A 358 1.50 6.58 -17.42
N ARG A 359 0.67 6.25 -18.41
CA ARG A 359 0.64 4.93 -19.04
C ARG A 359 1.94 4.62 -19.77
N ALA A 360 2.43 5.56 -20.58
CA ALA A 360 3.64 5.42 -21.36
C ALA A 360 4.86 5.09 -20.50
N TRP A 361 5.02 5.80 -19.39
CA TRP A 361 6.11 5.62 -18.44
C TRP A 361 5.78 4.62 -17.32
N ARG A 362 4.60 3.94 -17.41
CA ARG A 362 4.19 2.85 -16.51
C ARG A 362 3.99 3.28 -15.05
N TYR A 363 3.58 4.53 -14.85
CA TYR A 363 3.15 5.01 -13.55
C TYR A 363 1.68 4.63 -13.25
N PRO A 364 1.26 4.57 -11.98
CA PRO A 364 -0.13 4.30 -11.62
C PRO A 364 -1.07 5.29 -12.32
N THR A 365 -2.11 4.76 -12.97
CA THR A 365 -3.11 5.56 -13.67
C THR A 365 -4.47 5.43 -13.00
N GLN A 366 -5.20 6.53 -12.93
CA GLN A 366 -6.58 6.62 -12.50
C GLN A 366 -7.31 7.56 -13.48
N ARG A 367 -8.61 7.39 -13.63
CA ARG A 367 -9.41 8.29 -14.49
C ARG A 367 -9.32 9.75 -14.02
N ALA A 368 -9.28 9.97 -12.72
CA ALA A 368 -9.10 11.29 -12.13
C ALA A 368 -8.12 11.20 -10.95
N LEU A 369 -7.26 12.19 -10.82
CA LEU A 369 -6.38 12.36 -9.68
C LEU A 369 -7.06 13.27 -8.64
N SER A 370 -7.04 12.88 -7.37
CA SER A 370 -7.51 13.70 -6.27
C SER A 370 -6.33 14.22 -5.45
N SER A 371 -6.44 15.49 -5.05
CA SER A 371 -5.51 16.13 -4.11
C SER A 371 -6.33 16.69 -2.96
N ASP A 372 -5.90 16.48 -1.74
CA ASP A 372 -6.59 16.96 -0.55
C ASP A 372 -5.63 17.49 0.51
N ALA A 373 -6.16 18.37 1.36
CA ALA A 373 -5.54 18.77 2.60
C ALA A 373 -6.60 18.70 3.70
N TYR A 374 -6.27 18.10 4.84
CA TYR A 374 -7.24 17.82 5.89
C TYR A 374 -6.69 18.00 7.29
N ALA A 375 -7.61 18.26 8.22
CA ALA A 375 -7.41 18.05 9.65
C ALA A 375 -8.53 17.16 10.18
N GLU A 376 -8.18 16.22 11.05
CA GLU A 376 -9.14 15.30 11.63
C GLU A 376 -8.85 15.05 13.11
N GLY A 377 -9.92 14.86 13.87
CA GLY A 377 -9.89 14.63 15.30
C GLY A 377 -10.61 13.34 15.69
N PHE A 378 -10.08 12.65 16.70
CA PHE A 378 -10.58 11.39 17.21
C PHE A 378 -10.76 11.46 18.72
N TRP A 379 -11.93 11.06 19.21
CA TRP A 379 -12.23 10.98 20.63
C TRP A 379 -12.65 9.56 21.00
N GLY A 380 -11.68 8.65 20.90
CA GLY A 380 -11.90 7.22 21.15
C GLY A 380 -12.98 6.64 20.24
N THR A 381 -14.01 6.05 20.85
CA THR A 381 -15.19 5.51 20.14
C THR A 381 -16.37 6.48 20.14
N GLU A 382 -16.23 7.66 20.73
CA GLU A 382 -17.35 8.60 20.95
C GLU A 382 -17.50 9.61 19.83
N GLY A 383 -16.40 9.99 19.16
CA GLY A 383 -16.50 11.02 18.14
C GLY A 383 -15.34 11.05 17.14
N TYR A 384 -15.68 11.48 15.96
CA TYR A 384 -14.76 11.77 14.87
C TYR A 384 -15.15 13.09 14.23
N PHE A 385 -14.17 13.86 13.83
CA PHE A 385 -14.36 15.12 13.08
C PHE A 385 -13.31 15.22 11.99
N ARG A 386 -13.71 15.69 10.81
CA ARG A 386 -12.81 16.00 9.71
C ARG A 386 -13.23 17.25 8.99
N ILE A 387 -12.26 18.09 8.67
CA ILE A 387 -12.38 19.18 7.72
C ILE A 387 -11.33 18.98 6.62
N ASP A 388 -11.75 19.06 5.37
CA ASP A 388 -10.83 18.93 4.24
C ASP A 388 -11.19 19.90 3.09
N ALA A 389 -10.16 20.19 2.29
CA ALA A 389 -10.29 20.80 0.98
C ALA A 389 -9.84 19.77 -0.05
N ARG A 390 -10.59 19.63 -1.14
CA ARG A 390 -10.33 18.58 -2.13
C ARG A 390 -10.47 19.11 -3.54
N GLY A 391 -9.42 18.92 -4.34
CA GLY A 391 -9.42 19.24 -5.75
C GLY A 391 -9.16 17.99 -6.60
N TYR A 392 -9.66 17.98 -7.81
CA TYR A 392 -9.52 16.90 -8.74
C TYR A 392 -8.82 17.34 -10.02
N GLN A 393 -8.28 16.40 -10.75
CA GLN A 393 -7.79 16.55 -12.10
C GLN A 393 -8.31 15.38 -12.93
N GLY A 394 -9.15 15.62 -13.91
CA GLY A 394 -9.49 14.66 -14.95
C GLY A 394 -8.25 14.38 -15.81
N LEU A 395 -8.01 13.16 -16.14
CA LEU A 395 -6.89 12.76 -16.98
C LEU A 395 -7.34 12.32 -18.38
N SER A 396 -8.65 12.11 -18.57
CA SER A 396 -9.22 11.75 -19.88
C SER A 396 -9.36 13.01 -20.73
N GLU A 397 -9.05 12.92 -22.02
CA GLU A 397 -9.23 14.01 -22.99
C GLU A 397 -10.70 14.43 -23.19
N VAL A 398 -11.63 13.52 -22.82
CA VAL A 398 -13.07 13.81 -22.88
C VAL A 398 -13.58 14.49 -21.61
N ASP A 399 -12.75 14.64 -20.59
CA ASP A 399 -13.14 15.33 -19.36
C ASP A 399 -13.02 16.85 -19.58
N ASP A 400 -14.13 17.54 -19.48
CA ASP A 400 -14.15 19.00 -19.52
C ASP A 400 -13.56 19.57 -18.22
N ILE A 401 -12.39 20.17 -18.34
CA ILE A 401 -11.63 20.68 -17.19
C ILE A 401 -12.43 21.76 -16.45
N SER A 402 -13.27 22.55 -17.16
CA SER A 402 -14.09 23.60 -16.57
C SER A 402 -15.19 23.05 -15.65
N GLN A 403 -15.63 21.81 -15.86
CA GLN A 403 -16.64 21.12 -15.05
C GLN A 403 -16.09 20.34 -13.87
N ILE A 404 -14.76 20.26 -13.74
CA ILE A 404 -14.13 19.52 -12.65
C ILE A 404 -14.32 20.24 -11.31
N PRO A 405 -14.88 19.59 -10.28
CA PRO A 405 -15.21 20.23 -9.02
C PRO A 405 -14.00 20.55 -8.14
N LEU A 406 -14.06 21.68 -7.46
CA LEU A 406 -13.27 21.99 -6.26
C LEU A 406 -14.21 21.93 -5.05
N VAL A 407 -13.89 21.08 -4.07
CA VAL A 407 -14.68 20.95 -2.83
C VAL A 407 -13.96 21.69 -1.71
N LEU A 408 -14.56 22.79 -1.21
CA LEU A 408 -13.94 23.65 -0.20
C LEU A 408 -14.97 24.54 0.52
N PRO A 409 -15.20 24.36 1.84
CA PRO A 409 -14.75 23.26 2.66
C PRO A 409 -15.59 21.99 2.46
N ASN A 410 -15.05 20.86 2.90
CA ASN A 410 -15.81 19.66 3.21
C ASN A 410 -15.63 19.36 4.69
N VAL A 411 -16.72 19.36 5.44
CA VAL A 411 -16.73 19.16 6.89
C VAL A 411 -17.61 17.96 7.20
N PHE A 412 -17.12 17.07 8.01
CA PHE A 412 -17.86 15.90 8.49
C PHE A 412 -17.53 15.66 9.96
N GLY A 413 -18.55 15.27 10.73
CA GLY A 413 -18.37 14.80 12.10
C GLY A 413 -19.44 13.79 12.46
N ASP A 414 -19.06 12.84 13.30
CA ASP A 414 -19.96 11.88 13.91
C ASP A 414 -19.75 11.80 15.42
N TYR A 415 -20.82 11.50 16.12
CA TYR A 415 -20.83 11.39 17.57
C TYR A 415 -21.72 10.23 18.03
N TYR A 416 -21.22 9.48 18.99
CA TYR A 416 -21.93 8.39 19.67
C TYR A 416 -22.15 8.74 21.14
N ALA A 417 -23.39 8.86 21.56
CA ALA A 417 -23.77 9.33 22.90
C ALA A 417 -23.81 8.24 23.98
N GLY A 418 -23.30 7.05 23.69
CA GLY A 418 -23.35 5.94 24.64
C GLY A 418 -24.75 5.33 24.78
N ARG A 419 -24.90 4.40 25.73
CA ARG A 419 -26.19 3.74 26.00
C ARG A 419 -26.98 4.44 27.12
N ASP A 420 -28.27 4.61 26.87
CA ASP A 420 -29.22 5.13 27.85
C ASP A 420 -29.69 4.05 28.87
N SER A 421 -30.54 4.44 29.80
CA SER A 421 -31.14 3.54 30.82
C SER A 421 -32.03 2.45 30.22
N LEU A 422 -32.52 2.66 29.00
CA LEU A 422 -33.26 1.67 28.25
C LEU A 422 -32.36 0.74 27.43
N GLY A 423 -31.02 0.95 27.44
CA GLY A 423 -30.06 0.18 26.63
C GLY A 423 -30.06 0.57 25.16
N GLY A 424 -30.78 1.61 24.79
CA GLY A 424 -30.67 2.26 23.47
C GLY A 424 -29.48 3.21 23.41
N TYR A 425 -29.19 3.69 22.23
CA TYR A 425 -28.12 4.67 22.02
C TYR A 425 -28.41 5.61 20.86
N PHE A 426 -27.87 6.83 20.97
CA PHE A 426 -27.94 7.84 19.93
C PHE A 426 -26.62 7.88 19.13
N THR A 427 -26.77 8.02 17.83
CA THR A 427 -25.69 8.42 16.94
C THR A 427 -26.10 9.67 16.19
N MET A 428 -25.19 10.63 16.10
CA MET A 428 -25.39 11.84 15.32
C MET A 428 -24.28 11.97 14.33
N ASP A 429 -24.60 12.21 13.09
CA ASP A 429 -23.63 12.61 12.07
C ASP A 429 -24.07 13.92 11.38
N ALA A 430 -23.12 14.79 11.11
CA ALA A 430 -23.35 16.06 10.46
C ALA A 430 -22.23 16.39 9.47
N GLY A 431 -22.57 17.08 8.40
CA GLY A 431 -21.59 17.48 7.42
C GLY A 431 -22.04 18.67 6.60
N ALA A 432 -21.07 19.41 6.12
CA ALA A 432 -21.26 20.53 5.22
C ALA A 432 -20.22 20.48 4.10
N PHE A 433 -20.61 20.80 2.89
CA PHE A 433 -19.67 21.00 1.80
C PHE A 433 -20.07 22.19 0.91
N ALA A 434 -19.07 22.74 0.24
CA ALA A 434 -19.27 23.60 -0.90
C ALA A 434 -18.45 23.07 -2.09
N VAL A 435 -19.08 22.96 -3.22
CA VAL A 435 -18.50 22.52 -4.50
C VAL A 435 -18.56 23.68 -5.46
N PHE A 436 -17.43 24.00 -6.08
CA PHE A 436 -17.27 25.05 -7.06
C PHE A 436 -16.77 24.45 -8.39
N ARG A 437 -17.26 25.00 -9.51
CA ARG A 437 -16.84 24.67 -10.88
C ARG A 437 -16.56 25.96 -11.65
N ASP A 438 -15.68 25.90 -12.64
CA ASP A 438 -15.45 27.08 -13.52
C ASP A 438 -16.64 27.27 -14.48
N GLU A 439 -17.15 26.15 -15.04
CA GLU A 439 -18.37 26.11 -15.85
C GLU A 439 -19.22 24.95 -15.35
N GLY A 440 -20.29 25.24 -14.63
CA GLY A 440 -21.16 24.22 -14.08
C GLY A 440 -21.84 24.66 -12.81
N THR A 441 -22.66 23.80 -12.27
CA THR A 441 -23.47 24.09 -11.09
C THR A 441 -22.59 24.14 -9.83
N ASP A 442 -22.60 25.27 -9.15
CA ASP A 442 -22.06 25.44 -7.81
C ASP A 442 -23.05 24.95 -6.76
N THR A 443 -22.58 24.16 -5.79
CA THR A 443 -23.46 23.57 -4.78
C THR A 443 -22.91 23.78 -3.38
N ARG A 444 -23.80 24.02 -2.43
CA ARG A 444 -23.50 24.13 -1.00
C ARG A 444 -24.55 23.36 -0.22
N ARG A 445 -24.11 22.51 0.69
CA ARG A 445 -25.00 21.69 1.49
C ARG A 445 -24.59 21.69 2.96
N LEU A 446 -25.59 21.78 3.83
CA LEU A 446 -25.51 21.46 5.24
C LEU A 446 -26.47 20.32 5.52
N ALA A 447 -26.01 19.23 6.13
CA ALA A 447 -26.85 18.08 6.44
C ALA A 447 -26.52 17.51 7.81
N SER A 448 -27.55 17.03 8.51
CA SER A 448 -27.39 16.32 9.78
C SER A 448 -28.30 15.12 9.82
N ARG A 449 -27.92 14.11 10.60
CA ARG A 449 -28.69 12.90 10.88
C ARG A 449 -28.56 12.57 12.34
N LEU A 450 -29.70 12.32 12.98
CA LEU A 450 -29.80 11.82 14.34
C LEU A 450 -30.48 10.45 14.28
N THR A 451 -29.85 9.43 14.82
CA THR A 451 -30.43 8.08 14.86
C THR A 451 -30.46 7.57 16.30
N TYR A 452 -31.62 7.14 16.75
CA TYR A 452 -31.79 6.38 17.98
C TYR A 452 -31.97 4.90 17.64
N THR A 453 -31.20 4.03 18.27
CA THR A 453 -31.26 2.57 18.08
C THR A 453 -31.49 1.88 19.40
N LEU A 454 -32.57 1.08 19.49
CA LEU A 454 -32.97 0.32 20.69
C LEU A 454 -33.03 -1.17 20.34
N PRO A 455 -31.96 -1.95 20.59
CA PRO A 455 -32.01 -3.41 20.45
C PRO A 455 -32.64 -4.08 21.65
N ARG A 456 -33.42 -5.14 21.42
CA ARG A 456 -34.07 -5.99 22.41
C ARG A 456 -34.02 -7.45 22.01
N ILE A 457 -33.79 -8.32 22.97
CA ILE A 457 -33.93 -9.76 22.78
C ILE A 457 -35.03 -10.21 23.77
N ASP A 458 -36.06 -10.87 23.27
CA ASP A 458 -37.12 -11.39 24.10
C ASP A 458 -36.78 -12.79 24.64
N ARG A 459 -37.67 -13.32 25.49
CA ARG A 459 -37.51 -14.63 26.12
C ARG A 459 -37.50 -15.81 25.14
N TRP A 460 -37.97 -15.62 23.93
CA TRP A 460 -38.00 -16.63 22.86
C TRP A 460 -36.81 -16.54 21.90
N GLY A 461 -35.87 -15.63 22.19
CA GLY A 461 -34.69 -15.42 21.35
C GLY A 461 -34.93 -14.58 20.11
N GLN A 462 -36.12 -13.94 20.01
CA GLN A 462 -36.38 -13.00 18.92
C GLN A 462 -35.59 -11.70 19.16
N VAL A 463 -34.95 -11.22 18.14
CA VAL A 463 -34.18 -9.96 18.18
C VAL A 463 -35.01 -8.87 17.54
N TRP A 464 -35.35 -7.87 18.29
CA TRP A 464 -36.08 -6.69 17.85
C TRP A 464 -35.14 -5.48 17.88
N THR A 465 -35.12 -4.68 16.84
CA THR A 465 -34.36 -3.43 16.83
C THR A 465 -35.26 -2.31 16.34
N LEU A 466 -35.61 -1.40 17.23
CA LEU A 466 -36.28 -0.16 16.87
C LEU A 466 -35.20 0.86 16.47
N ARG A 467 -35.32 1.44 15.27
CA ARG A 467 -34.51 2.57 14.82
C ARG A 467 -35.39 3.76 14.47
N MET A 468 -35.07 4.91 15.04
CA MET A 468 -35.69 6.17 14.71
C MET A 468 -34.62 7.10 14.16
N GLN A 469 -34.85 7.62 12.98
CA GLN A 469 -33.88 8.47 12.30
C GLN A 469 -34.54 9.77 11.85
N ALA A 470 -33.89 10.88 12.18
CA ALA A 470 -34.27 12.21 11.69
C ALA A 470 -33.12 12.76 10.86
N ASP A 471 -33.41 13.11 9.62
CA ASP A 471 -32.47 13.76 8.70
C ASP A 471 -32.93 15.20 8.45
N GLY A 472 -31.99 16.15 8.45
CA GLY A 472 -32.21 17.53 8.05
C GLY A 472 -31.15 17.95 7.04
N MET A 473 -31.55 18.66 5.98
CA MET A 473 -30.65 19.14 4.94
C MET A 473 -31.08 20.51 4.44
N GLY A 474 -30.14 21.44 4.38
CA GLY A 474 -30.26 22.69 3.63
C GLY A 474 -29.34 22.68 2.43
N TYR A 475 -29.85 23.13 1.29
CA TYR A 475 -29.17 23.05 0.00
C TYR A 475 -29.28 24.37 -0.75
N TRP A 476 -28.18 24.80 -1.37
CA TRP A 476 -28.08 25.97 -2.24
C TRP A 476 -27.33 25.58 -3.49
N ALA A 477 -27.89 25.81 -4.65
CA ALA A 477 -27.21 25.59 -5.92
C ALA A 477 -27.40 26.84 -6.79
N ASP A 478 -26.30 27.24 -7.43
CA ASP A 478 -26.24 28.33 -8.38
C ASP A 478 -25.84 27.75 -9.77
N GLU A 479 -26.20 28.47 -10.85
CA GLU A 479 -25.93 28.07 -12.23
C GLU A 479 -26.51 26.68 -12.59
N LEU A 480 -27.69 26.40 -12.06
CA LEU A 480 -28.34 25.09 -12.21
C LEU A 480 -28.69 24.77 -13.67
N ASN A 481 -28.88 25.78 -14.50
CA ASN A 481 -29.10 25.63 -15.95
C ASN A 481 -27.92 25.01 -16.70
N LEU A 482 -26.73 24.99 -16.11
CA LEU A 482 -25.55 24.31 -16.67
C LEU A 482 -25.49 22.81 -16.32
N ALA A 483 -26.35 22.33 -15.41
CA ALA A 483 -26.42 20.91 -15.08
C ALA A 483 -27.23 20.15 -16.14
N PRO A 484 -26.84 18.91 -16.50
CA PRO A 484 -27.43 18.18 -17.66
C PRO A 484 -28.94 17.96 -17.66
N ASN A 485 -29.61 18.05 -16.51
CA ASN A 485 -31.03 17.74 -16.34
C ASN A 485 -31.88 18.88 -15.79
N TYR A 486 -31.37 20.13 -15.80
CA TYR A 486 -31.97 21.28 -15.09
C TYR A 486 -32.11 22.52 -15.97
N ALA A 487 -32.67 22.38 -17.14
CA ALA A 487 -32.65 23.40 -18.21
C ALA A 487 -33.35 24.73 -17.94
N SER A 488 -34.02 24.96 -16.79
CA SER A 488 -34.92 26.10 -16.63
C SER A 488 -34.69 27.01 -15.43
N GLU A 489 -33.80 26.71 -14.49
CA GLU A 489 -33.63 27.54 -13.28
C GLU A 489 -32.16 27.92 -13.06
N GLY A 490 -31.86 29.19 -12.80
CA GLY A 490 -30.51 29.70 -12.56
C GLY A 490 -29.99 29.38 -11.17
N SER A 491 -30.85 29.31 -10.15
CA SER A 491 -30.49 28.98 -8.77
C SER A 491 -31.64 28.32 -8.03
N VAL A 492 -31.31 27.47 -7.04
CA VAL A 492 -32.28 26.84 -6.15
C VAL A 492 -31.82 26.94 -4.69
N LYS A 493 -32.77 27.18 -3.79
CA LYS A 493 -32.60 27.01 -2.35
C LYS A 493 -33.65 26.06 -1.86
N ASP A 494 -33.24 24.98 -1.21
CA ASP A 494 -34.15 23.93 -0.74
C ASP A 494 -33.77 23.51 0.68
N ALA A 495 -34.77 23.18 1.48
CA ALA A 495 -34.60 22.63 2.81
C ALA A 495 -35.49 21.41 2.94
N ARG A 496 -34.88 20.29 3.33
CA ARG A 496 -35.57 19.00 3.46
C ARG A 496 -35.41 18.43 4.84
N GLY A 497 -36.47 17.87 5.37
CA GLY A 497 -36.46 17.07 6.57
C GLY A 497 -37.08 15.72 6.30
N ASN A 498 -36.55 14.68 6.88
CA ASN A 498 -37.11 13.34 6.80
C ASN A 498 -37.05 12.68 8.16
N VAL A 499 -38.12 12.02 8.56
CA VAL A 499 -38.18 11.21 9.78
C VAL A 499 -38.59 9.80 9.38
N ARG A 500 -37.76 8.82 9.75
CA ARG A 500 -38.00 7.41 9.50
C ARG A 500 -38.04 6.63 10.80
N VAL A 501 -38.98 5.73 10.89
CA VAL A 501 -39.06 4.73 11.98
C VAL A 501 -38.96 3.36 11.35
N ALA A 502 -38.08 2.53 11.88
CA ALA A 502 -37.92 1.17 11.44
C ALA A 502 -38.00 0.21 12.61
N LEU A 503 -38.78 -0.84 12.44
CA LEU A 503 -38.82 -1.99 13.31
C LEU A 503 -38.26 -3.20 12.58
N ASP A 504 -37.10 -3.66 13.03
CA ASP A 504 -36.39 -4.81 12.48
C ASP A 504 -36.59 -6.00 13.41
N TRP A 505 -37.14 -7.07 12.91
CA TRP A 505 -37.33 -8.34 13.60
C TRP A 505 -36.52 -9.43 12.93
N ARG A 506 -35.84 -10.23 13.73
CA ARG A 506 -35.19 -11.47 13.28
C ARG A 506 -35.25 -12.54 14.33
N LEU A 507 -35.31 -13.78 13.87
CA LEU A 507 -35.34 -14.96 14.74
C LEU A 507 -34.24 -15.94 14.34
N PRO A 508 -33.04 -15.83 14.92
CA PRO A 508 -31.96 -16.78 14.68
C PRO A 508 -32.30 -18.12 15.41
N MET A 509 -32.58 -19.14 14.63
CA MET A 509 -32.86 -20.50 15.14
C MET A 509 -31.61 -21.36 14.91
N LEU A 510 -31.08 -21.94 15.98
CA LEU A 510 -29.94 -22.84 15.94
C LEU A 510 -30.42 -24.27 16.12
N ARG A 511 -30.02 -25.18 15.24
CA ARG A 511 -30.23 -26.61 15.34
C ARG A 511 -28.91 -27.34 15.36
N SER A 512 -28.66 -28.22 16.33
CA SER A 512 -27.58 -29.18 16.25
C SER A 512 -27.96 -30.30 15.28
N ALA A 513 -27.11 -30.60 14.34
CA ALA A 513 -27.24 -31.72 13.40
C ALA A 513 -26.30 -32.88 13.76
N GLY A 514 -25.91 -32.97 15.04
CA GLY A 514 -25.02 -34.01 15.56
C GLY A 514 -23.65 -34.00 14.87
N GLU A 515 -23.23 -35.12 14.35
CA GLU A 515 -21.98 -35.26 13.60
C GLU A 515 -21.89 -34.45 12.29
N TYR A 516 -23.02 -33.93 11.80
CA TYR A 516 -23.07 -33.08 10.60
C TYR A 516 -22.93 -31.58 10.93
N GLY A 517 -22.69 -31.22 12.22
CA GLY A 517 -22.45 -29.83 12.63
C GLY A 517 -23.70 -29.09 13.12
N SER A 518 -23.81 -27.81 12.75
CA SER A 518 -24.93 -26.97 13.21
C SER A 518 -25.57 -26.21 12.05
N GLN A 519 -26.88 -26.02 12.17
CA GLN A 519 -27.69 -25.28 11.18
C GLN A 519 -28.27 -24.04 11.83
N ILE A 520 -28.19 -22.91 11.11
CA ILE A 520 -28.82 -21.64 11.52
C ILE A 520 -29.85 -21.31 10.44
N LEU A 521 -31.08 -21.04 10.88
CA LEU A 521 -32.12 -20.48 10.05
C LEU A 521 -32.54 -19.14 10.65
N GLU A 522 -32.57 -18.09 9.85
CA GLU A 522 -32.86 -16.74 10.32
C GLU A 522 -33.80 -16.03 9.34
N PRO A 523 -35.12 -16.08 9.57
CA PRO A 523 -36.02 -15.13 8.94
C PRO A 523 -35.78 -13.73 9.53
N ARG A 524 -35.80 -12.73 8.67
CA ARG A 524 -35.68 -11.32 9.03
C ARG A 524 -36.69 -10.49 8.26
N VAL A 525 -37.40 -9.63 8.98
CA VAL A 525 -38.38 -8.70 8.44
C VAL A 525 -38.15 -7.33 9.06
N GLN A 526 -38.04 -6.32 8.22
CA GLN A 526 -37.94 -4.93 8.64
C GLN A 526 -39.09 -4.13 8.05
N ILE A 527 -39.80 -3.40 8.89
CA ILE A 527 -40.79 -2.42 8.45
C ILE A 527 -40.20 -1.05 8.63
N VAL A 528 -40.14 -0.27 7.57
CA VAL A 528 -39.68 1.11 7.59
C VAL A 528 -40.84 2.00 7.18
N THR A 529 -41.09 3.06 7.92
CA THR A 529 -42.10 4.05 7.60
C THR A 529 -41.56 5.46 7.74
N GLY A 530 -41.95 6.35 6.86
CA GLY A 530 -41.62 7.76 6.82
C GLY A 530 -42.42 8.47 5.75
N PRO A 531 -42.32 9.79 5.65
CA PRO A 531 -42.96 10.55 4.58
C PRO A 531 -42.41 10.14 3.21
N SER A 532 -43.21 10.18 2.17
CA SER A 532 -42.70 10.14 0.80
C SER A 532 -41.89 11.42 0.52
N MET A 533 -40.72 11.23 -0.07
CA MET A 533 -39.82 12.35 -0.38
C MET A 533 -40.11 12.99 -1.76
N GLY A 534 -41.03 12.39 -2.51
CA GLY A 534 -41.42 12.87 -3.83
C GLY A 534 -40.25 12.97 -4.81
N ARG A 535 -40.38 13.87 -5.78
CA ARG A 535 -39.37 14.11 -6.79
C ARG A 535 -38.21 14.93 -6.19
N GLN A 536 -37.01 14.37 -6.17
CA GLN A 536 -35.80 15.01 -5.61
C GLN A 536 -34.86 15.58 -6.69
N THR A 537 -35.38 15.80 -7.89
CA THR A 537 -34.61 16.27 -9.04
C THR A 537 -34.27 17.76 -9.01
N LEU A 538 -34.87 18.54 -8.12
CA LEU A 538 -34.57 19.97 -7.96
C LEU A 538 -33.19 20.23 -7.32
N VAL A 539 -32.63 19.24 -6.64
CA VAL A 539 -31.30 19.32 -5.99
C VAL A 539 -30.32 18.48 -6.80
N PRO A 540 -29.19 19.05 -7.23
CA PRO A 540 -28.11 18.30 -7.87
C PRO A 540 -27.69 17.09 -7.03
N ASN A 541 -27.13 16.06 -7.65
CA ASN A 541 -26.71 14.84 -7.00
C ASN A 541 -25.18 14.77 -7.01
N GLU A 542 -24.53 15.16 -5.93
CA GLU A 542 -23.07 15.22 -5.81
C GLU A 542 -22.49 13.94 -5.14
N ASP A 543 -23.30 13.25 -4.30
CA ASP A 543 -22.80 12.16 -3.46
C ASP A 543 -23.59 10.85 -3.49
N SER A 544 -24.66 10.78 -4.29
CA SER A 544 -25.55 9.61 -4.35
C SER A 544 -25.69 9.06 -5.78
N LEU A 545 -24.64 9.18 -6.59
CA LEU A 545 -24.67 8.88 -8.03
C LEU A 545 -24.71 7.37 -8.32
N GLU A 546 -23.87 6.59 -7.64
CA GLU A 546 -23.74 5.16 -7.89
C GLU A 546 -24.52 4.36 -6.86
N PHE A 547 -25.49 3.59 -7.35
CA PHE A 547 -26.35 2.78 -6.52
C PHE A 547 -26.60 1.42 -7.17
N GLU A 548 -26.24 0.34 -6.48
CA GLU A 548 -26.60 -1.02 -6.84
C GLU A 548 -27.38 -1.68 -5.71
N PHE A 549 -28.57 -2.21 -6.02
CA PHE A 549 -29.39 -2.93 -5.05
C PHE A 549 -28.91 -4.38 -4.92
N THR A 550 -28.50 -4.75 -3.69
CA THR A 550 -27.97 -6.07 -3.39
C THR A 550 -28.45 -6.56 -2.02
N ASP A 551 -28.05 -7.78 -1.64
CA ASP A 551 -28.27 -8.34 -0.30
C ASP A 551 -27.63 -7.47 0.81
N ALA A 552 -26.58 -6.72 0.51
CA ALA A 552 -25.86 -5.92 1.48
C ALA A 552 -26.65 -4.69 1.98
N ASN A 553 -27.41 -4.03 1.08
CA ASN A 553 -28.19 -2.83 1.40
C ASN A 553 -29.70 -3.05 1.52
N LEU A 554 -30.16 -4.30 1.47
CA LEU A 554 -31.60 -4.64 1.56
C LEU A 554 -32.27 -4.04 2.80
N PHE A 555 -31.56 -4.03 3.96
CA PHE A 555 -32.07 -3.56 5.25
C PHE A 555 -31.58 -2.18 5.66
N ASP A 556 -30.95 -1.43 4.76
CA ASP A 556 -30.55 -0.05 5.03
C ASP A 556 -31.75 0.88 5.12
N LEU A 557 -31.72 1.85 6.04
CA LEU A 557 -32.79 2.85 6.16
C LEU A 557 -32.82 3.81 4.97
N ASN A 558 -31.65 4.14 4.44
CA ASN A 558 -31.45 4.84 3.19
C ASN A 558 -30.47 4.03 2.36
N ARG A 559 -30.89 3.54 1.21
CA ARG A 559 -30.06 2.69 0.34
C ARG A 559 -29.09 3.49 -0.53
N PHE A 560 -29.31 4.79 -0.67
CA PHE A 560 -28.37 5.67 -1.36
C PHE A 560 -27.09 5.86 -0.54
N PRO A 561 -25.90 5.85 -1.17
CA PRO A 561 -24.62 5.97 -0.44
C PRO A 561 -24.42 7.33 0.21
N GLY A 562 -25.02 8.39 -0.37
CA GLY A 562 -24.89 9.76 0.12
C GLY A 562 -26.15 10.29 0.82
N ARG A 563 -26.33 11.61 0.75
CA ARG A 563 -27.46 12.33 1.37
C ARG A 563 -28.31 13.13 0.40
N ASP A 564 -27.82 13.38 -0.81
CA ASP A 564 -28.55 14.16 -1.81
C ASP A 564 -29.81 13.44 -2.30
N ARG A 565 -29.80 12.11 -2.21
CA ARG A 565 -30.96 11.27 -2.45
C ARG A 565 -31.35 10.51 -1.19
N GLN A 566 -32.61 10.59 -0.84
CA GLN A 566 -33.17 9.92 0.32
C GLN A 566 -34.37 9.08 -0.05
N GLU A 567 -34.38 7.89 0.49
CA GLU A 567 -35.50 6.96 0.35
C GLU A 567 -36.58 7.34 1.34
N GLY A 568 -37.84 7.44 0.86
CA GLY A 568 -39.02 7.75 1.66
C GLY A 568 -40.07 6.64 1.59
N GLY A 569 -41.28 6.98 2.10
CA GLY A 569 -42.44 6.13 2.09
C GLY A 569 -42.40 4.96 3.09
N THR A 570 -43.43 4.11 2.98
CA THR A 570 -43.54 2.89 3.81
C THR A 570 -43.16 1.66 3.02
N ARG A 571 -42.32 0.79 3.62
CA ARG A 571 -41.89 -0.46 3.00
C ARG A 571 -41.71 -1.59 4.01
N VAL A 572 -41.72 -2.79 3.50
CA VAL A 572 -41.38 -4.01 4.22
C VAL A 572 -40.22 -4.70 3.47
N ASP A 573 -39.13 -4.86 4.16
CA ASP A 573 -37.97 -5.60 3.67
C ASP A 573 -37.97 -7.00 4.32
N ALA A 574 -37.91 -8.05 3.52
CA ALA A 574 -37.94 -9.42 4.03
C ALA A 574 -36.81 -10.25 3.44
N ALA A 575 -36.15 -11.04 4.29
CA ALA A 575 -35.16 -11.99 3.84
C ALA A 575 -35.19 -13.27 4.70
N PHE A 576 -34.67 -14.31 4.10
CA PHE A 576 -34.40 -15.57 4.76
C PHE A 576 -32.92 -15.91 4.59
N ARG A 577 -32.25 -16.15 5.73
CA ARG A 577 -30.86 -16.60 5.78
C ARG A 577 -30.81 -18.01 6.31
N GLY A 578 -30.11 -18.92 5.62
CA GLY A 578 -29.75 -20.23 6.09
C GLY A 578 -28.24 -20.38 6.14
N ALA A 579 -27.71 -20.98 7.20
CA ALA A 579 -26.30 -21.33 7.28
C ALA A 579 -26.14 -22.74 7.84
N TRP A 580 -25.22 -23.49 7.27
CA TRP A 580 -24.80 -24.78 7.76
C TRP A 580 -23.32 -24.71 8.10
N LEU A 581 -23.00 -24.87 9.37
CA LEU A 581 -21.66 -24.89 9.92
C LEU A 581 -21.22 -26.35 10.05
N PHE A 582 -20.25 -26.77 9.25
CA PHE A 582 -19.76 -28.14 9.23
C PHE A 582 -18.81 -28.44 10.40
N PRO A 583 -18.66 -29.68 10.84
CA PRO A 583 -17.77 -30.06 11.97
C PRO A 583 -16.30 -29.74 11.71
N ASN A 584 -15.87 -29.71 10.47
CA ASN A 584 -14.52 -29.37 10.04
C ASN A 584 -14.23 -27.85 9.98
N GLY A 585 -15.15 -27.00 10.49
CA GLY A 585 -15.07 -25.54 10.42
C GLY A 585 -15.51 -24.93 9.08
N GLY A 586 -15.91 -25.75 8.12
CA GLY A 586 -16.48 -25.27 6.87
C GLY A 586 -17.91 -24.74 7.03
N GLN A 587 -18.42 -24.04 6.00
CA GLN A 587 -19.76 -23.47 6.02
C GLN A 587 -20.40 -23.41 4.63
N LEU A 588 -21.72 -23.51 4.64
CA LEU A 588 -22.61 -23.11 3.53
C LEU A 588 -23.55 -22.05 4.07
N GLU A 589 -23.63 -20.88 3.46
CA GLU A 589 -24.55 -19.81 3.81
C GLU A 589 -25.33 -19.38 2.56
N GLY A 590 -26.63 -19.21 2.69
CA GLY A 590 -27.49 -18.64 1.68
C GLY A 590 -28.36 -17.54 2.26
N LEU A 591 -28.58 -16.47 1.49
CA LEU A 591 -29.53 -15.41 1.79
C LEU A 591 -30.35 -15.12 0.54
N VAL A 592 -31.64 -14.95 0.70
CA VAL A 592 -32.54 -14.46 -0.33
C VAL A 592 -33.51 -13.46 0.29
N GLY A 593 -33.77 -12.37 -0.41
CA GLY A 593 -34.69 -11.35 0.10
C GLY A 593 -35.18 -10.40 -0.96
N ARG A 594 -36.16 -9.60 -0.61
CA ARG A 594 -36.70 -8.51 -1.42
C ARG A 594 -37.42 -7.47 -0.57
N SER A 595 -37.77 -6.37 -1.21
CA SER A 595 -38.46 -5.22 -0.60
C SER A 595 -39.84 -5.03 -1.23
N PHE A 596 -40.83 -4.64 -0.43
CA PHE A 596 -42.20 -4.31 -0.85
C PHE A 596 -42.54 -2.91 -0.36
N ARG A 597 -43.02 -2.04 -1.24
CA ARG A 597 -43.41 -0.66 -0.98
C ARG A 597 -44.90 -0.44 -1.04
N ALA A 598 -45.40 0.43 -0.18
CA ALA A 598 -46.80 0.85 -0.24
C ALA A 598 -47.07 1.71 -1.49
N SER A 599 -46.10 2.55 -1.88
CA SER A 599 -46.17 3.42 -3.06
C SER A 599 -44.84 3.40 -3.81
N ARG A 600 -44.87 3.72 -5.11
CA ARG A 600 -43.62 3.99 -5.87
C ARG A 600 -42.97 5.25 -5.36
N GLU A 601 -41.63 5.26 -5.32
CA GLU A 601 -40.82 6.43 -5.05
C GLU A 601 -40.04 6.84 -6.32
N GLU A 602 -40.25 8.07 -6.77
CA GLU A 602 -39.70 8.58 -8.04
C GLU A 602 -38.19 8.80 -8.00
N VAL A 603 -37.56 8.62 -6.82
CA VAL A 603 -36.12 8.79 -6.64
C VAL A 603 -35.29 7.66 -7.22
N PHE A 604 -35.90 6.49 -7.42
CA PHE A 604 -35.22 5.32 -7.98
C PHE A 604 -35.27 5.34 -9.51
N ALA A 605 -34.09 5.30 -10.11
CA ALA A 605 -33.96 5.23 -11.56
C ALA A 605 -34.41 3.87 -12.11
N GLU A 606 -34.80 3.84 -13.36
CA GLU A 606 -35.12 2.62 -14.09
C GLU A 606 -33.92 1.69 -14.16
N GLY A 607 -34.14 0.38 -13.92
CA GLY A 607 -33.08 -0.61 -13.83
C GLY A 607 -32.38 -0.68 -12.48
N SER A 608 -32.74 0.14 -11.50
CA SER A 608 -32.21 0.06 -10.13
C SER A 608 -32.69 -1.19 -9.38
N GLY A 609 -33.78 -1.82 -9.81
CA GLY A 609 -34.45 -2.94 -9.14
C GLY A 609 -35.32 -2.51 -7.94
N LEU A 610 -35.55 -1.19 -7.77
CA LEU A 610 -36.39 -0.58 -6.71
C LEU A 610 -37.41 0.41 -7.27
N GLU A 611 -37.50 0.57 -8.55
CA GLU A 611 -38.39 1.50 -9.23
C GLU A 611 -39.88 1.16 -9.07
N ASP A 612 -40.19 -0.10 -8.79
CA ASP A 612 -41.57 -0.58 -8.59
C ASP A 612 -41.94 -0.78 -7.12
N ARG A 613 -43.24 -1.15 -6.85
CA ARG A 613 -43.69 -1.49 -5.50
C ARG A 613 -43.03 -2.73 -4.91
N ALA A 614 -42.73 -3.70 -5.77
CA ALA A 614 -41.96 -4.88 -5.41
C ALA A 614 -40.58 -4.79 -6.05
N SER A 615 -39.53 -4.91 -5.25
CA SER A 615 -38.17 -4.87 -5.76
C SER A 615 -37.81 -6.13 -6.53
N ASP A 616 -36.70 -6.08 -7.22
CA ASP A 616 -36.00 -7.28 -7.67
C ASP A 616 -35.67 -8.18 -6.47
N TRP A 617 -35.46 -9.47 -6.73
CA TRP A 617 -34.94 -10.41 -5.75
C TRP A 617 -33.43 -10.24 -5.63
N VAL A 618 -32.93 -10.19 -4.41
CA VAL A 618 -31.49 -10.22 -4.13
C VAL A 618 -31.11 -11.47 -3.39
N GLY A 619 -29.97 -12.03 -3.73
CA GLY A 619 -29.50 -13.24 -3.10
C GLY A 619 -27.98 -13.33 -3.03
N ARG A 620 -27.51 -14.07 -2.02
CA ARG A 620 -26.09 -14.42 -1.87
C ARG A 620 -25.99 -15.87 -1.42
N VAL A 621 -25.02 -16.58 -1.98
CA VAL A 621 -24.61 -17.90 -1.52
C VAL A 621 -23.11 -17.87 -1.29
N ARG A 622 -22.67 -18.34 -0.13
CA ARG A 622 -21.26 -18.58 0.20
C ARG A 622 -21.08 -20.05 0.56
N LEU A 623 -20.11 -20.69 -0.06
CA LEU A 623 -19.76 -22.08 0.18
C LEU A 623 -18.26 -22.19 0.48
N SER A 624 -17.93 -22.52 1.70
CA SER A 624 -16.56 -22.78 2.16
C SER A 624 -16.54 -24.12 2.92
N PRO A 625 -16.74 -25.26 2.24
CA PRO A 625 -16.92 -26.56 2.88
C PRO A 625 -15.64 -27.06 3.54
N VAL A 626 -14.50 -26.55 3.07
CA VAL A 626 -13.15 -26.88 3.54
C VAL A 626 -12.29 -25.63 3.51
N PRO A 627 -11.20 -25.54 4.31
CA PRO A 627 -10.37 -24.32 4.39
C PRO A 627 -9.69 -23.90 3.08
N TRP A 628 -9.56 -24.83 2.15
CA TRP A 628 -8.90 -24.57 0.86
C TRP A 628 -9.87 -24.15 -0.25
N LEU A 629 -11.21 -24.16 -0.04
CA LEU A 629 -12.21 -23.78 -1.02
C LEU A 629 -13.15 -22.69 -0.46
N ASP A 630 -13.21 -21.55 -1.11
CA ASP A 630 -14.18 -20.47 -0.84
C ASP A 630 -14.83 -20.03 -2.14
N LEU A 631 -16.14 -20.15 -2.19
CA LEU A 631 -16.97 -19.74 -3.32
C LEU A 631 -18.04 -18.77 -2.81
N THR A 632 -18.19 -17.63 -3.48
CA THR A 632 -19.26 -16.67 -3.20
C THR A 632 -19.94 -16.30 -4.49
N ALA A 633 -21.25 -16.35 -4.50
CA ALA A 633 -22.10 -15.86 -5.59
C ALA A 633 -23.13 -14.87 -5.02
N ARG A 634 -23.30 -13.76 -5.71
CA ARG A 634 -24.32 -12.75 -5.44
C ARG A 634 -25.14 -12.54 -6.69
N THR A 635 -26.44 -12.32 -6.54
CA THR A 635 -27.33 -12.11 -7.67
C THR A 635 -28.42 -11.10 -7.36
N ARG A 636 -28.83 -10.38 -8.40
CA ARG A 636 -30.11 -9.66 -8.48
C ARG A 636 -30.91 -10.24 -9.65
N LEU A 637 -32.12 -10.66 -9.36
CA LEU A 637 -33.03 -11.27 -10.32
C LEU A 637 -34.26 -10.39 -10.48
N ASP A 638 -34.71 -10.22 -11.70
CA ASP A 638 -35.93 -9.51 -12.02
C ASP A 638 -37.13 -10.00 -11.18
N LYS A 639 -37.97 -9.08 -10.74
CA LYS A 639 -39.07 -9.33 -9.82
C LYS A 639 -40.16 -10.31 -10.34
N ASP A 640 -40.39 -10.35 -11.67
CA ASP A 640 -41.47 -11.11 -12.28
C ASP A 640 -40.93 -12.37 -12.97
N GLY A 641 -39.88 -12.23 -13.78
CA GLY A 641 -39.36 -13.32 -14.61
C GLY A 641 -38.18 -14.07 -14.00
N LEU A 642 -37.65 -13.65 -12.85
CA LEU A 642 -36.43 -14.17 -12.25
C LEU A 642 -35.22 -14.18 -13.19
N THR A 643 -35.22 -13.32 -14.20
CA THR A 643 -34.10 -13.17 -15.12
C THR A 643 -32.96 -12.45 -14.43
N PRO A 644 -31.70 -12.88 -14.63
CA PRO A 644 -30.55 -12.22 -14.00
C PRO A 644 -30.41 -10.77 -14.48
N ARG A 645 -30.24 -9.84 -13.52
CA ARG A 645 -29.89 -8.44 -13.74
C ARG A 645 -28.47 -8.16 -13.31
N LEU A 646 -28.03 -8.84 -12.25
CA LEU A 646 -26.66 -8.86 -11.77
C LEU A 646 -26.31 -10.29 -11.34
N VAL A 647 -25.13 -10.76 -11.74
CA VAL A 647 -24.51 -11.98 -11.20
C VAL A 647 -23.03 -11.70 -10.96
N GLU A 648 -22.62 -11.80 -9.73
CA GLU A 648 -21.22 -11.75 -9.32
C GLU A 648 -20.84 -13.12 -8.76
N GLY A 649 -19.78 -13.72 -9.29
CA GLY A 649 -19.21 -14.96 -8.78
C GLY A 649 -17.75 -14.78 -8.45
N GLN A 650 -17.32 -15.28 -7.31
CA GLN A 650 -15.91 -15.33 -6.92
C GLN A 650 -15.59 -16.70 -6.34
N GLY A 651 -14.47 -17.27 -6.78
CA GLY A 651 -14.00 -18.54 -6.30
C GLY A 651 -12.51 -18.48 -5.98
N ARG A 652 -12.12 -19.09 -4.86
CA ARG A 652 -10.74 -19.29 -4.48
C ARG A 652 -10.52 -20.73 -4.06
N VAL A 653 -9.47 -21.33 -4.62
CA VAL A 653 -8.99 -22.66 -4.27
C VAL A 653 -7.52 -22.52 -3.84
N SER A 654 -7.18 -23.03 -2.65
CA SER A 654 -5.82 -22.97 -2.09
C SER A 654 -5.33 -24.38 -1.77
N LEU A 655 -4.57 -24.99 -2.67
CA LEU A 655 -4.09 -26.37 -2.57
C LEU A 655 -2.62 -26.39 -2.16
N GLY A 656 -2.36 -26.34 -0.86
CA GLY A 656 -0.99 -26.37 -0.32
C GLY A 656 -0.11 -25.26 -0.92
N ARG A 657 0.65 -25.58 -1.97
CA ARG A 657 1.58 -24.67 -2.64
C ARG A 657 0.98 -23.91 -3.83
N ALA A 658 -0.28 -24.13 -4.15
CA ALA A 658 -0.94 -23.49 -5.28
C ALA A 658 -2.23 -22.81 -4.85
N SER A 659 -2.55 -21.66 -5.49
CA SER A 659 -3.82 -20.99 -5.36
C SER A 659 -4.39 -20.66 -6.73
N LEU A 660 -5.69 -20.87 -6.87
CA LEU A 660 -6.47 -20.53 -8.05
C LEU A 660 -7.57 -19.55 -7.63
N GLY A 661 -7.68 -18.44 -8.32
CA GLY A 661 -8.78 -17.47 -8.20
C GLY A 661 -9.55 -17.37 -9.51
N ALA A 662 -10.86 -17.28 -9.41
CA ALA A 662 -11.73 -17.01 -10.56
C ALA A 662 -12.82 -16.03 -10.15
N SER A 663 -13.22 -15.14 -11.07
CA SER A 663 -14.36 -14.25 -10.89
C SER A 663 -15.16 -14.15 -12.17
N TYR A 664 -16.46 -13.96 -12.00
CA TYR A 664 -17.42 -13.74 -13.06
C TYR A 664 -18.30 -12.55 -12.72
N LEU A 665 -18.53 -11.66 -13.69
CA LEU A 665 -19.43 -10.52 -13.58
C LEU A 665 -20.37 -10.53 -14.77
N TYR A 666 -21.66 -10.45 -14.49
CA TYR A 666 -22.73 -10.15 -15.44
C TYR A 666 -23.56 -9.00 -14.91
N THR A 667 -23.78 -7.97 -15.71
CA THR A 667 -24.71 -6.88 -15.37
C THR A 667 -25.35 -6.33 -16.65
N VAL A 668 -26.64 -6.04 -16.55
CA VAL A 668 -27.39 -5.38 -17.63
C VAL A 668 -27.17 -3.87 -17.63
N PRO A 669 -27.44 -3.15 -18.71
CA PRO A 669 -27.45 -1.70 -18.73
C PRO A 669 -28.33 -1.13 -17.62
N SER A 670 -27.84 -0.12 -16.93
CA SER A 670 -28.58 0.55 -15.85
C SER A 670 -28.27 2.04 -15.85
N THR A 671 -29.30 2.87 -15.87
CA THR A 671 -29.16 4.32 -15.71
C THR A 671 -28.74 4.69 -14.29
N ALA A 672 -29.04 3.83 -13.32
CA ALA A 672 -28.61 3.99 -11.92
C ALA A 672 -27.10 3.83 -11.73
N LEU A 673 -26.43 3.05 -12.59
CA LEU A 673 -24.99 2.77 -12.56
C LEU A 673 -24.21 3.46 -13.69
N THR A 674 -24.86 4.31 -14.49
CA THR A 674 -24.27 4.91 -15.70
C THR A 674 -23.69 3.89 -16.69
N THR A 675 -24.04 2.59 -16.53
CA THR A 675 -23.65 1.53 -17.46
C THR A 675 -24.51 1.58 -18.70
N GLN A 676 -23.89 1.92 -19.83
CA GLN A 676 -24.63 2.05 -21.11
C GLN A 676 -24.78 0.74 -21.87
N ARG A 677 -24.09 -0.32 -21.47
CA ARG A 677 -24.10 -1.62 -22.14
C ARG A 677 -24.10 -2.79 -21.14
N GLU A 678 -24.53 -3.93 -21.64
CA GLU A 678 -24.36 -5.20 -20.95
C GLU A 678 -22.86 -5.50 -20.74
N ARG A 679 -22.50 -6.04 -19.59
CA ARG A 679 -21.13 -6.47 -19.29
C ARG A 679 -21.15 -7.93 -18.88
N ARG A 680 -20.29 -8.72 -19.52
CA ARG A 680 -20.03 -10.12 -19.16
C ARG A 680 -18.52 -10.32 -19.11
N GLU A 681 -17.95 -10.42 -17.94
CA GLU A 681 -16.52 -10.54 -17.78
C GLU A 681 -16.17 -11.78 -16.97
N VAL A 682 -15.09 -12.46 -17.35
CA VAL A 682 -14.47 -13.51 -16.58
C VAL A 682 -13.01 -13.14 -16.33
N ALA A 683 -12.55 -13.35 -15.09
CA ALA A 683 -11.14 -13.20 -14.76
C ALA A 683 -10.68 -14.43 -13.99
N GLY A 684 -9.43 -14.81 -14.23
CA GLY A 684 -8.79 -15.93 -13.57
C GLY A 684 -7.36 -15.59 -13.19
N SER A 685 -6.90 -16.18 -12.09
CA SER A 685 -5.51 -16.11 -11.67
C SER A 685 -5.07 -17.43 -11.06
N VAL A 686 -3.84 -17.80 -11.31
CA VAL A 686 -3.18 -18.94 -10.67
C VAL A 686 -1.82 -18.51 -10.15
N SER A 687 -1.47 -18.98 -8.98
CA SER A 687 -0.13 -18.86 -8.44
C SER A 687 0.28 -20.17 -7.79
N ALA A 688 1.52 -20.57 -7.98
CA ALA A 688 2.04 -21.82 -7.44
C ALA A 688 3.50 -21.67 -7.01
N GLN A 689 3.83 -22.27 -5.86
CA GLN A 689 5.20 -22.56 -5.47
C GLN A 689 5.62 -23.84 -6.16
N VAL A 690 6.26 -23.72 -7.35
CA VAL A 690 6.60 -24.85 -8.22
C VAL A 690 7.69 -25.72 -7.60
N THR A 691 8.71 -25.06 -7.02
CA THR A 691 9.77 -25.70 -6.25
C THR A 691 10.02 -24.91 -4.96
N ARG A 692 10.99 -25.33 -4.16
CA ARG A 692 11.43 -24.56 -2.98
C ARG A 692 11.78 -23.11 -3.32
N TYR A 693 12.35 -22.87 -4.50
CA TYR A 693 12.87 -21.57 -4.92
C TYR A 693 12.03 -20.88 -6.01
N TRP A 694 11.22 -21.62 -6.76
CA TRP A 694 10.46 -21.09 -7.89
C TRP A 694 8.99 -20.88 -7.56
N ARG A 695 8.51 -19.68 -7.82
CA ARG A 695 7.09 -19.30 -7.78
C ARG A 695 6.65 -18.85 -9.18
N ALA A 696 5.57 -19.40 -9.67
CA ALA A 696 4.97 -19.01 -10.94
C ALA A 696 3.55 -18.53 -10.75
N GLY A 697 3.13 -17.55 -11.54
CA GLY A 697 1.77 -17.04 -11.57
C GLY A 697 1.33 -16.71 -12.98
N ALA A 698 0.02 -16.78 -13.20
CA ALA A 698 -0.61 -16.31 -14.42
C ALA A 698 -1.97 -15.68 -14.08
N PHE A 699 -2.39 -14.72 -14.88
CA PHE A 699 -3.69 -14.11 -14.77
C PHE A 699 -4.25 -13.77 -16.16
N GLY A 700 -5.57 -13.71 -16.23
CA GLY A 700 -6.27 -13.28 -17.44
C GLY A 700 -7.62 -12.69 -17.12
N ARG A 701 -8.06 -11.75 -17.95
CA ARG A 701 -9.41 -11.18 -17.94
C ARG A 701 -9.93 -11.12 -19.36
N TYR A 702 -11.16 -11.58 -19.56
CA TYR A 702 -11.81 -11.71 -20.85
C TYR A 702 -13.20 -11.10 -20.77
N ASP A 703 -13.53 -10.26 -21.75
CA ASP A 703 -14.87 -9.70 -21.95
C ASP A 703 -15.64 -10.64 -22.90
N LEU A 704 -16.63 -11.33 -22.34
CA LEU A 704 -17.44 -12.31 -23.07
C LEU A 704 -18.47 -11.64 -23.99
N GLU A 705 -18.86 -10.41 -23.71
CA GLU A 705 -19.79 -9.65 -24.52
C GLU A 705 -19.15 -9.12 -25.80
N LEU A 706 -17.91 -8.63 -25.67
CA LEU A 706 -17.12 -8.14 -26.80
C LEU A 706 -16.24 -9.21 -27.45
N ASP A 707 -16.29 -10.44 -26.93
CA ASP A 707 -15.51 -11.60 -27.39
C ASP A 707 -14.01 -11.29 -27.51
N ARG A 708 -13.43 -10.70 -26.45
CA ARG A 708 -12.02 -10.26 -26.45
C ARG A 708 -11.32 -10.40 -25.12
N ALA A 709 -10.01 -10.60 -25.20
CA ALA A 709 -9.16 -10.46 -24.04
C ALA A 709 -9.04 -8.99 -23.61
N VAL A 710 -9.04 -8.72 -22.32
CA VAL A 710 -8.83 -7.41 -21.71
C VAL A 710 -7.40 -7.27 -21.21
N ALA A 711 -6.93 -8.30 -20.51
CA ALA A 711 -5.54 -8.37 -20.04
C ALA A 711 -5.15 -9.83 -19.82
N ALA A 712 -3.89 -10.14 -20.02
CA ALA A 712 -3.30 -11.44 -19.65
C ALA A 712 -1.84 -11.27 -19.27
N GLY A 713 -1.33 -12.13 -18.39
CA GLY A 713 0.07 -12.07 -18.02
C GLY A 713 0.53 -13.29 -17.26
N VAL A 714 1.85 -13.44 -17.22
CA VAL A 714 2.54 -14.45 -16.44
C VAL A 714 3.68 -13.80 -15.67
N ASN A 715 3.96 -14.34 -14.50
CA ASN A 715 5.12 -13.95 -13.70
C ASN A 715 5.83 -15.20 -13.21
N LEU A 716 7.14 -15.11 -13.16
CA LEU A 716 8.00 -16.16 -12.64
C LEU A 716 9.03 -15.53 -11.72
N THR A 717 9.09 -16.00 -10.49
CA THR A 717 10.02 -15.54 -9.47
C THR A 717 10.86 -16.72 -9.00
N TYR A 718 12.17 -16.55 -9.07
CA TYR A 718 13.14 -17.38 -8.35
C TYR A 718 13.61 -16.61 -7.13
N GLU A 719 13.60 -17.22 -5.97
CA GLU A 719 14.10 -16.63 -4.75
C GLU A 719 14.76 -17.71 -3.88
N ASP A 720 16.03 -17.49 -3.57
CA ASP A 720 16.77 -18.25 -2.58
C ASP A 720 17.35 -17.34 -1.48
N GLU A 721 18.34 -17.78 -0.73
CA GLU A 721 18.97 -17.02 0.35
C GLU A 721 19.77 -15.81 -0.14
N CYS A 722 20.24 -15.78 -1.39
CA CYS A 722 21.17 -14.78 -1.89
C CYS A 722 20.75 -14.07 -3.17
N LEU A 723 19.73 -14.56 -3.88
CA LEU A 723 19.30 -14.05 -5.18
C LEU A 723 17.78 -13.98 -5.29
N ILE A 724 17.30 -12.92 -5.93
CA ILE A 724 15.92 -12.83 -6.43
C ILE A 724 15.98 -12.55 -7.93
N PHE A 725 15.34 -13.40 -8.71
CA PHE A 725 15.12 -13.18 -10.12
C PHE A 725 13.63 -13.14 -10.41
N ASP A 726 13.13 -11.97 -10.85
CA ASP A 726 11.74 -11.78 -11.25
C ASP A 726 11.65 -11.55 -12.75
N THR A 727 10.72 -12.25 -13.38
CA THR A 727 10.31 -11.95 -14.75
C THR A 727 8.79 -11.83 -14.83
N ARG A 728 8.33 -10.85 -15.57
CA ARG A 728 6.91 -10.58 -15.78
C ARG A 728 6.66 -10.29 -17.25
N PHE A 729 5.75 -11.05 -17.82
CA PHE A 729 5.15 -10.76 -19.10
C PHE A 729 3.69 -10.38 -18.89
N ALA A 730 3.26 -9.25 -19.43
CA ALA A 730 1.86 -8.80 -19.36
C ALA A 730 1.47 -8.15 -20.70
N ARG A 731 0.25 -8.44 -21.12
CA ARG A 731 -0.37 -7.80 -22.27
C ARG A 731 -1.73 -7.24 -21.86
N THR A 732 -1.94 -5.97 -22.12
CA THR A 732 -3.22 -5.29 -22.08
C THR A 732 -3.68 -5.05 -23.50
N TYR A 733 -4.98 -5.20 -23.72
CA TYR A 733 -5.57 -5.07 -25.05
C TYR A 733 -6.33 -3.74 -25.13
N ALA A 734 -6.28 -3.08 -26.29
CA ALA A 734 -6.99 -1.83 -26.54
C ALA A 734 -8.49 -1.96 -26.29
N ASP A 735 -9.12 -0.93 -25.74
CA ASP A 735 -10.58 -0.85 -25.67
C ASP A 735 -11.13 -0.14 -26.93
N PRO A 736 -11.72 -0.86 -27.88
CA PRO A 736 -12.25 -0.27 -29.11
C PRO A 736 -13.49 0.59 -28.88
N THR A 737 -14.09 0.50 -27.70
CA THR A 737 -15.25 1.34 -27.32
C THR A 737 -14.84 2.65 -26.65
N SER A 738 -13.56 2.79 -26.32
CA SER A 738 -12.99 4.04 -25.85
C SER A 738 -12.68 4.93 -27.05
N ASN A 739 -13.24 6.13 -27.06
CA ASN A 739 -12.90 7.16 -28.05
C ASN A 739 -11.50 7.76 -27.83
N ALA A 740 -10.82 7.35 -26.78
CA ALA A 740 -9.49 7.82 -26.45
C ALA A 740 -8.45 7.13 -27.35
N SER A 741 -7.78 7.90 -28.16
CA SER A 741 -6.82 7.43 -29.19
C SER A 741 -5.59 6.71 -28.64
N TYR A 742 -5.38 6.69 -27.31
CA TYR A 742 -4.21 6.09 -26.64
C TYR A 742 -4.52 4.76 -25.93
N TYR A 743 -5.73 4.22 -25.99
CA TYR A 743 -6.01 2.85 -25.54
C TYR A 743 -5.45 1.83 -26.55
N THR A 744 -4.15 1.95 -26.84
CA THR A 744 -3.45 0.96 -27.66
C THR A 744 -3.09 -0.26 -26.81
N SER A 745 -3.03 -1.43 -27.48
CA SER A 745 -2.54 -2.65 -26.82
C SER A 745 -1.09 -2.44 -26.39
N ASP A 746 -0.77 -2.76 -25.16
CA ASP A 746 0.62 -2.74 -24.65
C ASP A 746 1.07 -4.15 -24.29
N THR A 747 2.29 -4.46 -24.65
CA THR A 747 2.97 -5.71 -24.28
C THR A 747 4.24 -5.36 -23.52
N VAL A 748 4.35 -5.84 -22.32
CA VAL A 748 5.45 -5.55 -21.40
C VAL A 748 6.15 -6.84 -21.00
N LEU A 749 7.46 -6.88 -21.14
CA LEU A 749 8.32 -7.93 -20.60
C LEU A 749 9.37 -7.27 -19.72
N LEU A 750 9.44 -7.70 -18.46
CA LEU A 750 10.34 -7.17 -17.44
C LEU A 750 11.23 -8.27 -16.90
N PHE A 751 12.48 -7.91 -16.64
CA PHE A 751 13.45 -8.73 -15.92
C PHE A 751 14.04 -7.92 -14.78
N ARG A 752 14.13 -8.51 -13.61
CA ARG A 752 14.77 -7.94 -12.45
C ARG A 752 15.63 -9.00 -11.78
N LEU A 753 16.88 -8.67 -11.54
CA LEU A 753 17.83 -9.52 -10.86
C LEU A 753 18.38 -8.77 -9.65
N SER A 754 18.07 -9.24 -8.44
CA SER A 754 18.51 -8.64 -7.18
C SER A 754 19.48 -9.56 -6.45
N PHE A 755 20.66 -9.07 -6.14
CA PHE A 755 21.64 -9.74 -5.29
C PHE A 755 21.41 -9.28 -3.85
N LYS A 756 20.90 -10.18 -3.00
CA LYS A 756 20.73 -9.88 -1.58
C LYS A 756 22.07 -9.47 -0.98
N THR A 757 22.11 -8.51 -0.10
CA THR A 757 23.31 -7.89 0.53
C THR A 757 24.13 -6.93 -0.34
N VAL A 758 24.04 -6.96 -1.66
CA VAL A 758 24.74 -6.02 -2.54
C VAL A 758 23.83 -4.88 -2.99
N GLY A 759 22.52 -5.09 -3.08
CA GLY A 759 21.56 -4.13 -3.58
C GLY A 759 20.11 -4.38 -3.18
N ASP A 760 19.85 -5.01 -2.03
CA ASP A 760 18.50 -5.36 -1.60
C ASP A 760 17.80 -4.21 -0.88
N PHE A 761 17.47 -3.17 -1.62
CA PHE A 761 16.49 -2.18 -1.18
C PHE A 761 15.22 -2.40 -1.98
N GLY A 762 14.24 -3.06 -1.34
CA GLY A 762 13.00 -3.42 -1.98
C GLY A 762 12.24 -2.24 -2.54
N PHE A 763 12.30 -2.04 -3.84
CA PHE A 763 11.34 -1.25 -4.58
C PHE A 763 10.28 -2.21 -5.14
N ARG A 764 9.09 -2.19 -4.57
CA ARG A 764 7.92 -2.76 -5.22
C ARG A 764 7.50 -1.79 -6.32
N ALA A 765 7.83 -2.10 -7.56
CA ALA A 765 7.04 -1.62 -8.67
C ALA A 765 5.69 -2.33 -8.59
N ILE A 766 4.64 -1.58 -8.34
CA ILE A 766 3.25 -2.05 -8.35
C ILE A 766 2.83 -2.25 -9.80
#